data_ccdc90566a53246b783433aaec19eaff
#
_entry.id   ccdc90566a53246b783433aaec19eaff
#
_cell.length_a   1.000
_cell.length_b   1.000
_cell.length_c   1.000
_cell.angle_alpha   90.00
_cell.angle_beta   90.00
_cell.angle_gamma   90.00
#
_symmetry.space_group_name_H-M   'P 1'
#
loop_
_entity.id
_entity.type
_entity.pdbx_description
1 polymer ?
#
loop_
_entity_poly.entity_id
_entity_poly.type
_entity_poly.pdbx_seq_one_letter_code
_entity_poly.pdbx_strand_id
1 'polypeptide(L)'
;MDRILTGSFVGLAVLLVLSAAPASGDQGKTAPPAATEARINPFLTQSPLPFQAPPFDRIQDADFKPALEEGMKAQREEMDRIAANPAAPTFENTLVAMERSGELLARVALVFNALSSANTDPTLQKLQEEEAPKLAAHQDAILLDPRLFKRVEAVYGQRAALKLDRESDRLVEYYYRQFVHAGAKLSDADKAALKQLNERDAALSAKFTNQLLAAAKDGALVVKDKARLAGLSDGDLAAAAQAAKDRGLAGAWVLPLQNTTQQPLLSSLTDRATRKKLFEASWTRAERGDANDTRATILELAALRAQKAKLLGFPTYAAWRLEDQMAKTAGTVTDFLGKLVPAATANARGEAARIQELIDQQHGGFKLEPWDWELYAERVRKARYDLDEAELRPYFELDRVLKDGVFFAAHELYGISFKERHDLPVYDPDVRVFDVIDADGSPLALFYCDYFKRDNKSGGAWMDNFVTQSKLRGTKPVVFNVANFTKPAPGQPALLSWDDVTTMFHEFGHGLHGIFADQMYPSLSGTNVARDFVEFPSQINEHWALDPKVLAHYAIHVGTGKPIPQPLVDKIKAAATFNQGYDFTELLAAAELDMQWNTLAADAPRPDVDAFEVEALKRTGVDLPQVPPRYRSSYFLHIWSNGYAAGYYAYIWAEMLDDDAFAWFTENGGLTRANGDKFRAMILSRGNTQDLAAMYRAFRGRDAKIEPLLANRGLLK
;
A
#
# COMPACT_ATOMS: atom_id res chain seq x y z
N MET A 1 -1.14 -9.33 -10.39
CA MET A 1 0.29 -9.33 -10.76
C MET A 1 0.83 -7.93 -11.09
N ASP A 2 0.08 -6.87 -10.83
CA ASP A 2 0.50 -5.48 -11.10
C ASP A 2 1.13 -4.75 -9.89
N ARG A 3 1.71 -5.49 -8.97
CA ARG A 3 2.36 -4.94 -7.76
C ARG A 3 3.89 -4.96 -7.77
N ILE A 4 4.50 -5.29 -8.90
CA ILE A 4 5.97 -5.31 -9.00
C ILE A 4 6.40 -4.06 -9.76
N LEU A 5 7.15 -3.20 -9.07
CA LEU A 5 7.97 -2.06 -9.52
C LEU A 5 7.41 -0.66 -9.19
N THR A 6 7.73 -0.20 -8.00
CA THR A 6 8.10 1.21 -7.76
C THR A 6 8.89 1.33 -6.45
N GLY A 7 10.20 1.17 -6.53
CA GLY A 7 11.16 1.56 -5.49
C GLY A 7 11.98 2.75 -5.97
N SER A 8 12.14 3.72 -5.13
CA SER A 8 12.77 5.02 -5.42
C SER A 8 14.29 4.94 -5.46
N PHE A 9 14.87 5.67 -6.42
CA PHE A 9 16.32 5.82 -6.61
C PHE A 9 16.93 6.95 -5.78
N VAL A 10 18.10 6.72 -5.20
CA VAL A 10 19.02 7.80 -4.81
C VAL A 10 20.42 7.40 -5.27
N GLY A 11 20.95 8.13 -6.24
CA GLY A 11 22.32 8.00 -6.67
C GLY A 11 23.27 8.88 -5.83
N LEU A 12 24.37 8.30 -5.36
CA LEU A 12 25.46 9.06 -4.76
C LEU A 12 26.76 8.67 -5.47
N ALA A 13 27.41 9.64 -6.09
CA ALA A 13 28.73 9.50 -6.69
C ALA A 13 29.82 9.59 -5.61
N VAL A 14 30.73 8.61 -5.57
CA VAL A 14 31.93 8.66 -4.72
C VAL A 14 33.17 8.63 -5.60
N LEU A 15 34.02 9.66 -5.41
CA LEU A 15 35.33 9.79 -6.02
C LEU A 15 36.34 8.76 -5.44
N LEU A 16 37.04 8.09 -6.34
CA LEU A 16 38.22 7.26 -6.02
C LEU A 16 39.46 8.14 -5.79
N VAL A 17 40.12 7.95 -4.67
CA VAL A 17 41.51 8.37 -4.48
C VAL A 17 42.36 7.13 -4.35
N LEU A 18 43.27 6.95 -5.32
CA LEU A 18 44.33 5.95 -5.30
C LEU A 18 45.47 6.42 -4.43
N SER A 19 45.94 5.59 -3.51
CA SER A 19 47.28 5.71 -2.94
C SER A 19 47.99 4.35 -2.97
N ALA A 20 49.15 4.31 -3.62
CA ALA A 20 50.03 3.16 -3.70
C ALA A 20 51.07 3.17 -2.58
N ALA A 21 51.45 2.02 -2.06
CA ALA A 21 52.67 1.83 -1.30
C ALA A 21 53.17 0.39 -1.44
N PRO A 22 54.50 0.13 -1.26
CA PRO A 22 55.23 -0.86 -2.04
C PRO A 22 55.40 -2.23 -1.35
N ALA A 23 55.76 -3.20 -2.19
CA ALA A 23 55.98 -4.59 -1.85
C ALA A 23 57.33 -4.81 -1.14
N SER A 24 57.34 -5.76 -0.18
CA SER A 24 58.53 -6.54 0.16
C SER A 24 58.13 -8.00 0.35
N GLY A 25 58.82 -8.89 -0.33
CA GLY A 25 58.46 -10.29 -0.42
C GLY A 25 58.94 -11.14 0.73
N ASP A 26 58.27 -12.25 0.91
CA ASP A 26 58.86 -13.49 1.42
C ASP A 26 58.14 -14.69 0.79
N GLN A 27 58.94 -15.66 0.26
CA GLN A 27 58.45 -16.85 -0.40
C GLN A 27 58.25 -17.97 0.62
N GLY A 28 57.00 -18.14 1.06
CA GLY A 28 56.57 -19.35 1.75
C GLY A 28 55.68 -20.18 0.83
N LYS A 29 56.09 -21.39 0.46
CA LYS A 29 55.23 -22.35 -0.27
C LYS A 29 54.04 -22.73 0.57
N THR A 30 52.89 -22.17 0.26
CA THR A 30 51.58 -22.62 0.76
C THR A 30 50.94 -23.54 -0.27
N ALA A 31 50.45 -24.68 0.18
CA ALA A 31 49.62 -25.60 -0.59
C ALA A 31 48.41 -24.85 -1.20
N PRO A 32 47.89 -25.26 -2.38
CA PRO A 32 46.72 -24.64 -2.97
C PRO A 32 45.56 -24.73 -1.98
N PRO A 33 44.79 -23.64 -1.82
CA PRO A 33 43.59 -23.72 -0.98
C PRO A 33 42.67 -24.80 -1.55
N ALA A 34 42.15 -25.64 -0.67
CA ALA A 34 41.15 -26.61 -1.03
C ALA A 34 40.05 -25.85 -1.79
N ALA A 35 39.66 -26.39 -2.94
CA ALA A 35 38.56 -25.83 -3.73
C ALA A 35 37.36 -25.69 -2.78
N THR A 36 37.01 -24.47 -2.42
CA THR A 36 35.77 -24.17 -1.72
C THR A 36 34.66 -24.71 -2.62
N GLU A 37 33.91 -25.70 -2.17
CA GLU A 37 32.70 -26.15 -2.85
C GLU A 37 31.92 -24.90 -3.21
N ALA A 38 31.58 -24.72 -4.50
CA ALA A 38 30.85 -23.55 -4.97
C ALA A 38 29.52 -23.50 -4.21
N ARG A 39 29.31 -22.44 -3.43
CA ARG A 39 28.08 -22.22 -2.67
C ARG A 39 26.89 -22.28 -3.61
N ILE A 40 25.95 -23.18 -3.34
CA ILE A 40 24.72 -23.30 -4.12
C ILE A 40 23.80 -22.13 -3.74
N ASN A 41 23.33 -21.39 -4.76
CA ASN A 41 22.33 -20.34 -4.57
C ASN A 41 21.05 -20.93 -4.01
N PRO A 42 20.58 -20.48 -2.81
CA PRO A 42 19.45 -21.08 -2.11
C PRO A 42 18.11 -20.96 -2.84
N PHE A 43 17.97 -20.02 -3.78
CA PHE A 43 16.75 -19.88 -4.59
C PHE A 43 16.60 -20.95 -5.67
N LEU A 44 17.67 -21.57 -6.13
CA LEU A 44 17.61 -22.56 -7.20
C LEU A 44 16.98 -23.90 -6.77
N THR A 45 16.82 -24.12 -5.47
CA THR A 45 16.14 -25.29 -4.92
C THR A 45 14.98 -24.85 -4.03
N GLN A 46 13.98 -25.73 -3.90
CA GLN A 46 12.88 -25.50 -2.97
C GLN A 46 13.40 -25.48 -1.52
N SER A 47 12.94 -24.52 -0.72
CA SER A 47 13.34 -24.43 0.67
C SER A 47 12.87 -25.67 1.47
N PRO A 48 13.75 -26.29 2.28
CA PRO A 48 13.38 -27.40 3.14
C PRO A 48 12.66 -26.97 4.44
N LEU A 49 12.55 -25.67 4.68
CA LEU A 49 11.90 -25.12 5.87
C LEU A 49 10.37 -25.34 5.82
N PRO A 50 9.69 -25.35 6.99
CA PRO A 50 8.23 -25.43 7.03
C PRO A 50 7.58 -24.43 6.09
N PHE A 51 6.54 -24.87 5.37
CA PHE A 51 5.82 -24.08 4.35
C PHE A 51 6.68 -23.50 3.23
N GLN A 52 7.92 -24.03 3.06
CA GLN A 52 8.91 -23.50 2.10
C GLN A 52 9.35 -22.06 2.43
N ALA A 53 9.28 -21.67 3.70
CA ALA A 53 9.73 -20.34 4.15
C ALA A 53 11.14 -20.03 3.64
N PRO A 54 11.45 -18.77 3.31
CA PRO A 54 12.76 -18.39 2.81
C PRO A 54 13.89 -18.68 3.83
N PRO A 55 15.00 -19.28 3.41
CA PRO A 55 16.13 -19.52 4.30
C PRO A 55 17.00 -18.26 4.43
N PHE A 56 16.49 -17.25 5.14
CA PHE A 56 17.12 -15.93 5.26
C PHE A 56 18.54 -15.98 5.80
N ASP A 57 18.89 -16.97 6.59
CA ASP A 57 20.25 -17.21 7.11
C ASP A 57 21.25 -17.60 6.01
N ARG A 58 20.77 -17.99 4.83
CA ARG A 58 21.60 -18.42 3.70
C ARG A 58 21.51 -17.53 2.47
N ILE A 59 20.50 -16.65 2.39
CA ILE A 59 20.31 -15.73 1.27
C ILE A 59 21.32 -14.59 1.37
N GLN A 60 21.94 -14.23 0.25
CA GLN A 60 22.83 -13.09 0.08
C GLN A 60 22.36 -12.26 -1.12
N ASP A 61 22.69 -10.96 -1.15
CA ASP A 61 22.28 -10.06 -2.25
C ASP A 61 22.74 -10.56 -3.61
N ALA A 62 23.95 -11.15 -3.65
CA ALA A 62 24.52 -11.72 -4.88
C ALA A 62 23.72 -12.92 -5.44
N ASP A 63 22.82 -13.51 -4.66
CA ASP A 63 21.97 -14.62 -5.11
C ASP A 63 20.80 -14.16 -5.98
N PHE A 64 20.31 -12.92 -5.79
CA PHE A 64 19.10 -12.44 -6.44
C PHE A 64 19.22 -12.33 -7.94
N LYS A 65 20.24 -11.62 -8.46
CA LYS A 65 20.38 -11.40 -9.91
C LYS A 65 20.41 -12.69 -10.71
N PRO A 66 21.31 -13.66 -10.42
CA PRO A 66 21.35 -14.90 -11.19
C PRO A 66 20.08 -15.73 -11.04
N ALA A 67 19.39 -15.68 -9.89
CA ALA A 67 18.15 -16.40 -9.68
C ALA A 67 16.96 -15.76 -10.41
N LEU A 68 16.88 -14.42 -10.46
CA LEU A 68 15.86 -13.69 -11.24
C LEU A 68 16.05 -13.97 -12.75
N GLU A 69 17.29 -13.86 -13.27
CA GLU A 69 17.57 -14.07 -14.68
C GLU A 69 17.31 -15.53 -15.10
N GLU A 70 17.71 -16.52 -14.27
CA GLU A 70 17.39 -17.94 -14.54
C GLU A 70 15.89 -18.20 -14.39
N GLY A 71 15.21 -17.57 -13.42
CA GLY A 71 13.77 -17.68 -13.24
C GLY A 71 12.98 -17.15 -14.46
N MET A 72 13.37 -15.99 -14.99
CA MET A 72 12.79 -15.44 -16.23
C MET A 72 13.03 -16.37 -17.43
N LYS A 73 14.24 -16.88 -17.58
CA LYS A 73 14.60 -17.80 -18.64
C LYS A 73 13.79 -19.10 -18.55
N ALA A 74 13.75 -19.73 -17.38
CA ALA A 74 12.99 -20.97 -17.16
C ALA A 74 11.52 -20.77 -17.47
N GLN A 75 10.88 -19.70 -17.00
CA GLN A 75 9.48 -19.40 -17.29
C GLN A 75 9.25 -19.16 -18.79
N ARG A 76 10.16 -18.49 -19.48
CA ARG A 76 10.07 -18.31 -20.95
C ARG A 76 10.09 -19.65 -21.67
N GLU A 77 10.98 -20.55 -21.31
CA GLU A 77 11.05 -21.90 -21.88
C GLU A 77 9.78 -22.71 -21.58
N GLU A 78 9.19 -22.56 -20.40
CA GLU A 78 7.92 -23.18 -20.03
C GLU A 78 6.77 -22.64 -20.87
N MET A 79 6.66 -21.32 -21.03
CA MET A 79 5.65 -20.67 -21.87
C MET A 79 5.82 -21.03 -23.35
N ASP A 80 7.05 -21.11 -23.85
CA ASP A 80 7.33 -21.54 -25.23
C ASP A 80 6.88 -23.00 -25.46
N ARG A 81 7.09 -23.90 -24.50
CA ARG A 81 6.57 -25.29 -24.59
C ARG A 81 5.04 -25.34 -24.63
N ILE A 82 4.36 -24.50 -23.82
CA ILE A 82 2.91 -24.37 -23.86
C ILE A 82 2.47 -23.84 -25.24
N ALA A 83 3.10 -22.76 -25.71
CA ALA A 83 2.77 -22.12 -26.97
C ALA A 83 2.96 -23.05 -28.18
N ALA A 84 4.03 -23.84 -28.18
CA ALA A 84 4.39 -24.77 -29.23
C ALA A 84 3.71 -26.16 -29.15
N ASN A 85 2.88 -26.41 -28.13
CA ASN A 85 2.21 -27.71 -27.97
C ASN A 85 1.31 -28.03 -29.16
N PRO A 86 1.56 -29.12 -29.93
CA PRO A 86 0.78 -29.46 -31.11
C PRO A 86 -0.62 -29.96 -30.81
N ALA A 87 -0.89 -30.40 -29.57
CA ALA A 87 -2.21 -30.83 -29.16
C ALA A 87 -3.22 -29.67 -29.13
N ALA A 88 -4.48 -29.94 -29.43
CA ALA A 88 -5.55 -28.94 -29.30
C ALA A 88 -5.53 -28.30 -27.91
N PRO A 89 -5.76 -26.99 -27.83
CA PRO A 89 -5.79 -26.26 -26.53
C PRO A 89 -6.91 -26.82 -25.63
N THR A 90 -6.53 -27.19 -24.41
CA THR A 90 -7.45 -27.60 -23.34
C THR A 90 -7.18 -26.75 -22.11
N PHE A 91 -8.09 -26.74 -21.14
CA PHE A 91 -7.91 -26.11 -19.85
C PHE A 91 -6.59 -26.58 -19.20
N GLU A 92 -6.34 -27.88 -19.15
CA GLU A 92 -5.16 -28.49 -18.53
C GLU A 92 -3.85 -28.13 -19.26
N ASN A 93 -3.79 -28.32 -20.59
CA ASN A 93 -2.54 -28.14 -21.34
C ASN A 93 -2.25 -26.67 -21.69
N THR A 94 -3.09 -25.75 -21.24
CA THR A 94 -2.93 -24.32 -21.46
C THR A 94 -2.94 -23.58 -20.14
N LEU A 95 -4.08 -23.41 -19.47
CA LEU A 95 -4.19 -22.54 -18.30
C LEU A 95 -3.57 -23.17 -17.04
N VAL A 96 -3.85 -24.43 -16.76
CA VAL A 96 -3.21 -25.14 -15.64
C VAL A 96 -1.70 -25.25 -15.85
N ALA A 97 -1.26 -25.48 -17.10
CA ALA A 97 0.16 -25.47 -17.43
C ALA A 97 0.80 -24.09 -17.19
N MET A 98 0.11 -22.98 -17.50
CA MET A 98 0.56 -21.63 -17.19
C MET A 98 0.62 -21.37 -15.68
N GLU A 99 -0.37 -21.84 -14.91
CA GLU A 99 -0.38 -21.75 -13.44
C GLU A 99 0.78 -22.52 -12.77
N ARG A 100 1.27 -23.57 -13.41
CA ARG A 100 2.45 -24.35 -12.95
C ARG A 100 3.76 -23.69 -13.32
N SER A 101 3.77 -22.76 -14.27
CA SER A 101 5.00 -22.11 -14.74
C SER A 101 5.53 -21.05 -13.79
N GLY A 102 6.83 -20.73 -13.91
CA GLY A 102 7.45 -19.61 -13.23
C GLY A 102 7.62 -19.77 -11.72
N GLU A 103 7.67 -20.99 -11.18
CA GLU A 103 7.82 -21.21 -9.73
C GLU A 103 9.14 -20.63 -9.19
N LEU A 104 10.25 -20.77 -9.94
CA LEU A 104 11.53 -20.20 -9.54
C LEU A 104 11.45 -18.67 -9.52
N LEU A 105 10.92 -18.07 -10.59
CA LEU A 105 10.79 -16.61 -10.67
C LEU A 105 9.91 -16.06 -9.54
N ALA A 106 8.77 -16.70 -9.28
CA ALA A 106 7.88 -16.29 -8.19
C ALA A 106 8.58 -16.36 -6.82
N ARG A 107 9.30 -17.45 -6.54
CA ARG A 107 10.05 -17.64 -5.29
C ARG A 107 11.09 -16.56 -5.04
N VAL A 108 11.90 -16.24 -6.05
CA VAL A 108 12.94 -15.23 -5.89
C VAL A 108 12.36 -13.82 -5.90
N ALA A 109 11.38 -13.52 -6.76
CA ALA A 109 10.82 -12.19 -6.89
C ALA A 109 10.04 -11.74 -5.63
N LEU A 110 9.28 -12.63 -4.99
CA LEU A 110 8.57 -12.31 -3.74
C LEU A 110 9.55 -11.92 -2.63
N VAL A 111 10.63 -12.67 -2.44
CA VAL A 111 11.65 -12.35 -1.42
C VAL A 111 12.43 -11.11 -1.79
N PHE A 112 12.80 -10.95 -3.07
CA PHE A 112 13.50 -9.77 -3.56
C PHE A 112 12.70 -8.48 -3.31
N ASN A 113 11.42 -8.47 -3.66
CA ASN A 113 10.54 -7.32 -3.46
C ASN A 113 10.35 -7.01 -1.97
N ALA A 114 10.18 -8.04 -1.14
CA ALA A 114 10.07 -7.88 0.30
C ALA A 114 11.31 -7.23 0.89
N LEU A 115 12.52 -7.74 0.60
CA LEU A 115 13.76 -7.19 1.15
C LEU A 115 14.09 -5.81 0.56
N SER A 116 13.82 -5.58 -0.73
CA SER A 116 13.99 -4.25 -1.34
C SER A 116 13.13 -3.17 -0.68
N SER A 117 12.03 -3.55 -0.04
CA SER A 117 11.13 -2.62 0.66
C SER A 117 11.35 -2.59 2.18
N ALA A 118 11.53 -3.76 2.81
CA ALA A 118 11.57 -3.89 4.27
C ALA A 118 12.98 -3.89 4.86
N ASN A 119 14.01 -4.23 4.09
CA ASN A 119 15.40 -4.33 4.58
C ASN A 119 16.40 -4.08 3.45
N THR A 120 16.28 -2.94 2.78
CA THR A 120 17.08 -2.60 1.60
C THR A 120 18.49 -2.14 1.94
N ASP A 121 19.36 -2.21 0.96
CA ASP A 121 20.70 -1.63 0.97
C ASP A 121 21.08 -1.12 -0.43
N PRO A 122 22.23 -0.44 -0.61
CA PRO A 122 22.64 0.08 -1.91
C PRO A 122 22.80 -0.99 -3.00
N THR A 123 23.11 -2.24 -2.64
CA THR A 123 23.24 -3.35 -3.59
C THR A 123 21.89 -3.78 -4.12
N LEU A 124 20.91 -3.98 -3.21
CA LEU A 124 19.54 -4.33 -3.58
C LEU A 124 18.86 -3.22 -4.37
N GLN A 125 19.08 -1.95 -3.99
CA GLN A 125 18.55 -0.80 -4.72
C GLN A 125 19.06 -0.76 -6.16
N LYS A 126 20.36 -0.90 -6.35
CA LYS A 126 20.96 -0.96 -7.68
C LYS A 126 20.44 -2.14 -8.49
N LEU A 127 20.31 -3.30 -7.86
CA LEU A 127 19.79 -4.50 -8.51
C LEU A 127 18.34 -4.31 -8.93
N GLN A 128 17.52 -3.66 -8.12
CA GLN A 128 16.14 -3.33 -8.44
C GLN A 128 16.06 -2.44 -9.70
N GLU A 129 16.96 -1.45 -9.82
CA GLU A 129 17.07 -0.60 -11.00
C GLU A 129 17.40 -1.41 -12.27
N GLU A 130 18.31 -2.36 -12.16
CA GLU A 130 18.77 -3.17 -13.28
C GLU A 130 17.73 -4.20 -13.73
N GLU A 131 17.02 -4.82 -12.79
CA GLU A 131 16.12 -5.96 -13.09
C GLU A 131 14.67 -5.56 -13.39
N ALA A 132 14.21 -4.41 -12.89
CA ALA A 132 12.86 -3.94 -13.12
C ALA A 132 12.46 -3.84 -14.61
N PRO A 133 13.27 -3.23 -15.51
CA PRO A 133 12.96 -3.20 -16.94
C PRO A 133 12.94 -4.59 -17.57
N LYS A 134 13.81 -5.51 -17.12
CA LYS A 134 13.87 -6.87 -17.64
C LYS A 134 12.63 -7.68 -17.26
N LEU A 135 12.15 -7.53 -16.01
CA LEU A 135 10.92 -8.16 -15.52
C LEU A 135 9.70 -7.65 -16.31
N ALA A 136 9.62 -6.34 -16.56
CA ALA A 136 8.55 -5.75 -17.38
C ALA A 136 8.60 -6.29 -18.82
N ALA A 137 9.75 -6.31 -19.47
CA ALA A 137 9.92 -6.87 -20.82
C ALA A 137 9.60 -8.37 -20.87
N HIS A 138 9.93 -9.11 -19.80
CA HIS A 138 9.60 -10.52 -19.66
C HIS A 138 8.07 -10.73 -19.62
N GLN A 139 7.34 -9.92 -18.86
CA GLN A 139 5.88 -9.95 -18.80
C GLN A 139 5.24 -9.62 -20.14
N ASP A 140 5.68 -8.54 -20.79
CA ASP A 140 5.20 -8.16 -22.13
C ASP A 140 5.43 -9.28 -23.16
N ALA A 141 6.54 -9.97 -23.05
CA ALA A 141 6.86 -11.07 -23.96
C ALA A 141 5.94 -12.29 -23.78
N ILE A 142 5.35 -12.50 -22.61
CA ILE A 142 4.36 -13.54 -22.35
C ILE A 142 2.96 -13.07 -22.81
N LEU A 143 2.51 -11.92 -22.31
CA LEU A 143 1.13 -11.45 -22.52
C LEU A 143 0.85 -11.00 -23.97
N LEU A 144 1.88 -10.60 -24.72
CA LEU A 144 1.76 -10.21 -26.13
C LEU A 144 2.13 -11.34 -27.11
N ASP A 145 2.46 -12.55 -26.64
CA ASP A 145 2.74 -13.70 -27.52
C ASP A 145 1.45 -14.19 -28.21
N PRO A 146 1.35 -14.05 -29.54
CA PRO A 146 0.15 -14.45 -30.28
C PRO A 146 -0.13 -15.95 -30.24
N ARG A 147 0.90 -16.78 -30.02
CA ARG A 147 0.77 -18.25 -29.95
C ARG A 147 0.09 -18.63 -28.63
N LEU A 148 0.52 -18.03 -27.51
CA LEU A 148 -0.11 -18.23 -26.20
C LEU A 148 -1.53 -17.70 -26.20
N PHE A 149 -1.73 -16.47 -26.69
CA PHE A 149 -3.07 -15.88 -26.74
C PHE A 149 -4.05 -16.72 -27.53
N LYS A 150 -3.64 -17.25 -28.69
CA LYS A 150 -4.50 -18.15 -29.51
C LYS A 150 -4.96 -19.38 -28.72
N ARG A 151 -4.10 -19.94 -27.87
CA ARG A 151 -4.47 -21.09 -27.02
C ARG A 151 -5.45 -20.68 -25.91
N VAL A 152 -5.18 -19.55 -25.23
CA VAL A 152 -6.07 -18.99 -24.19
C VAL A 152 -7.44 -18.66 -24.79
N GLU A 153 -7.49 -18.00 -25.94
CA GLU A 153 -8.73 -17.64 -26.65
C GLU A 153 -9.54 -18.89 -27.07
N ALA A 154 -8.85 -19.95 -27.53
CA ALA A 154 -9.51 -21.20 -27.89
C ALA A 154 -10.17 -21.88 -26.67
N VAL A 155 -9.50 -21.88 -25.51
CA VAL A 155 -10.08 -22.40 -24.25
C VAL A 155 -11.25 -21.54 -23.80
N TYR A 156 -11.09 -20.20 -23.83
CA TYR A 156 -12.15 -19.26 -23.50
C TYR A 156 -13.40 -19.43 -24.38
N GLY A 157 -13.22 -19.61 -25.69
CA GLY A 157 -14.34 -19.85 -26.63
C GLY A 157 -15.12 -21.14 -26.36
N GLN A 158 -14.51 -22.13 -25.70
CA GLN A 158 -15.15 -23.39 -25.32
C GLN A 158 -15.68 -23.40 -23.88
N ARG A 159 -15.52 -22.29 -23.12
CA ARG A 159 -15.78 -22.19 -21.68
C ARG A 159 -17.12 -22.82 -21.25
N ALA A 160 -18.21 -22.49 -21.93
CA ALA A 160 -19.54 -23.02 -21.61
C ALA A 160 -19.66 -24.53 -21.78
N ALA A 161 -18.91 -25.12 -22.72
CA ALA A 161 -18.91 -26.54 -22.99
C ALA A 161 -18.04 -27.36 -22.03
N LEU A 162 -17.03 -26.75 -21.45
CA LEU A 162 -16.06 -27.41 -20.56
C LEU A 162 -16.67 -27.84 -19.21
N LYS A 163 -17.79 -27.24 -18.79
CA LYS A 163 -18.46 -27.50 -17.49
C LYS A 163 -17.50 -27.49 -16.30
N LEU A 164 -16.61 -26.51 -16.27
CA LEU A 164 -15.63 -26.32 -15.21
C LEU A 164 -16.34 -25.97 -13.89
N ASP A 165 -15.65 -26.23 -12.76
CA ASP A 165 -16.05 -25.66 -11.49
C ASP A 165 -15.89 -24.13 -11.51
N ARG A 166 -16.44 -23.46 -10.51
CA ARG A 166 -16.48 -21.98 -10.46
C ARG A 166 -15.08 -21.36 -10.51
N GLU A 167 -14.13 -21.90 -9.78
CA GLU A 167 -12.77 -21.35 -9.71
C GLU A 167 -12.02 -21.55 -11.04
N SER A 168 -12.12 -22.74 -11.61
CA SER A 168 -11.53 -23.06 -12.92
C SER A 168 -12.16 -22.23 -14.04
N ASP A 169 -13.47 -22.02 -14.02
CA ASP A 169 -14.17 -21.15 -14.95
C ASP A 169 -13.72 -19.68 -14.80
N ARG A 170 -13.54 -19.21 -13.56
CA ARG A 170 -12.98 -17.88 -13.28
C ARG A 170 -11.54 -17.74 -13.76
N LEU A 171 -10.71 -18.78 -13.66
CA LEU A 171 -9.35 -18.78 -14.17
C LEU A 171 -9.30 -18.58 -15.69
N VAL A 172 -10.22 -19.22 -16.43
CA VAL A 172 -10.34 -19.02 -17.88
C VAL A 172 -10.65 -17.56 -18.20
N GLU A 173 -11.60 -16.96 -17.49
CA GLU A 173 -11.94 -15.54 -17.65
C GLU A 173 -10.76 -14.63 -17.27
N TYR A 174 -10.11 -14.91 -16.17
CA TYR A 174 -8.96 -14.15 -15.67
C TYR A 174 -7.85 -14.07 -16.72
N TYR A 175 -7.37 -15.22 -17.23
CA TYR A 175 -6.30 -15.22 -18.24
C TYR A 175 -6.71 -14.55 -19.53
N TYR A 176 -7.90 -14.84 -20.03
CA TYR A 176 -8.38 -14.19 -21.26
C TYR A 176 -8.39 -12.66 -21.11
N ARG A 177 -8.92 -12.15 -19.99
CA ARG A 177 -8.92 -10.72 -19.71
C ARG A 177 -7.51 -10.15 -19.57
N GLN A 178 -6.60 -10.82 -18.86
CA GLN A 178 -5.22 -10.38 -18.71
C GLN A 178 -4.53 -10.19 -20.07
N PHE A 179 -4.65 -11.15 -20.97
CA PHE A 179 -4.09 -11.04 -22.32
C PHE A 179 -4.74 -9.93 -23.14
N VAL A 180 -6.06 -9.84 -23.13
CA VAL A 180 -6.81 -8.81 -23.90
C VAL A 180 -6.47 -7.41 -23.35
N HIS A 181 -6.47 -7.26 -22.04
CA HIS A 181 -6.18 -6.00 -21.35
C HIS A 181 -4.73 -5.53 -21.58
N ALA A 182 -3.80 -6.48 -21.72
CA ALA A 182 -2.42 -6.21 -22.08
C ALA A 182 -2.22 -5.89 -23.60
N GLY A 183 -3.26 -6.04 -24.44
CA GLY A 183 -3.18 -5.73 -25.86
C GLY A 183 -2.90 -6.94 -26.78
N ALA A 184 -3.15 -8.18 -26.35
CA ALA A 184 -2.91 -9.37 -27.17
C ALA A 184 -3.65 -9.39 -28.50
N LYS A 185 -4.79 -8.69 -28.61
CA LYS A 185 -5.62 -8.57 -29.84
C LYS A 185 -5.15 -7.50 -30.82
N LEU A 186 -4.20 -6.69 -30.45
CA LEU A 186 -3.68 -5.65 -31.30
C LEU A 186 -2.92 -6.21 -32.51
N SER A 187 -2.86 -5.45 -33.58
CA SER A 187 -1.97 -5.72 -34.70
C SER A 187 -0.50 -5.68 -34.26
N ASP A 188 0.40 -6.29 -35.02
CA ASP A 188 1.83 -6.26 -34.69
C ASP A 188 2.39 -4.84 -34.67
N ALA A 189 1.89 -3.94 -35.53
CA ALA A 189 2.23 -2.53 -35.54
C ALA A 189 1.76 -1.82 -34.25
N ASP A 190 0.53 -2.08 -33.82
CA ASP A 190 -0.03 -1.51 -32.60
C ASP A 190 0.64 -2.08 -31.35
N LYS A 191 1.00 -3.37 -31.33
CA LYS A 191 1.82 -3.97 -30.26
C LYS A 191 3.19 -3.29 -30.15
N ALA A 192 3.82 -2.98 -31.28
CA ALA A 192 5.09 -2.25 -31.29
C ALA A 192 4.91 -0.83 -30.74
N ALA A 193 3.85 -0.14 -31.12
CA ALA A 193 3.50 1.19 -30.57
C ALA A 193 3.20 1.12 -29.07
N LEU A 194 2.45 0.10 -28.62
CA LEU A 194 2.13 -0.10 -27.21
C LEU A 194 3.38 -0.32 -26.35
N LYS A 195 4.35 -1.12 -26.81
CA LYS A 195 5.63 -1.31 -26.13
C LYS A 195 6.39 0.00 -25.94
N GLN A 196 6.40 0.87 -26.98
CA GLN A 196 7.02 2.20 -26.87
C GLN A 196 6.28 3.09 -25.84
N LEU A 197 4.95 3.04 -25.82
CA LEU A 197 4.15 3.77 -24.82
C LEU A 197 4.43 3.24 -23.41
N ASN A 198 4.51 1.92 -23.20
CA ASN A 198 4.82 1.30 -21.91
C ASN A 198 6.24 1.66 -21.42
N GLU A 199 7.24 1.61 -22.31
CA GLU A 199 8.61 2.01 -22.01
C GLU A 199 8.67 3.50 -21.62
N ARG A 200 7.98 4.37 -22.36
CA ARG A 200 7.94 5.79 -22.06
C ARG A 200 7.19 6.12 -20.78
N ASP A 201 6.07 5.44 -20.49
CA ASP A 201 5.32 5.58 -19.23
C ASP A 201 6.23 5.20 -18.04
N ALA A 202 6.96 4.08 -18.13
CA ALA A 202 7.89 3.65 -17.08
C ALA A 202 9.01 4.68 -16.85
N ALA A 203 9.61 5.20 -17.91
CA ALA A 203 10.66 6.22 -17.82
C ALA A 203 10.14 7.54 -17.22
N LEU A 204 8.95 7.98 -17.60
CA LEU A 204 8.33 9.21 -17.08
C LEU A 204 7.89 9.05 -15.63
N SER A 205 7.35 7.88 -15.26
CA SER A 205 6.98 7.56 -13.89
C SER A 205 8.18 7.57 -12.95
N ALA A 206 9.31 6.96 -13.38
CA ALA A 206 10.58 7.01 -12.65
C ALA A 206 11.10 8.46 -12.53
N LYS A 207 11.07 9.23 -13.64
CA LYS A 207 11.44 10.65 -13.65
C LYS A 207 10.59 11.45 -12.66
N PHE A 208 9.26 11.26 -12.65
CA PHE A 208 8.36 11.93 -11.72
C PHE A 208 8.75 11.66 -10.26
N THR A 209 9.03 10.40 -9.92
CA THR A 209 9.48 10.01 -8.58
C THR A 209 10.75 10.74 -8.17
N ASN A 210 11.76 10.77 -9.05
CA ASN A 210 13.04 11.42 -8.78
C ASN A 210 12.89 12.94 -8.65
N GLN A 211 12.09 13.57 -9.52
CA GLN A 211 11.79 14.99 -9.43
C GLN A 211 11.11 15.33 -8.10
N LEU A 212 10.12 14.53 -7.69
CA LEU A 212 9.39 14.76 -6.43
C LEU A 212 10.28 14.58 -5.20
N LEU A 213 11.14 13.57 -5.19
CA LEU A 213 12.10 13.35 -4.09
C LEU A 213 13.06 14.53 -3.96
N ALA A 214 13.63 14.99 -5.07
CA ALA A 214 14.51 16.14 -5.09
C ALA A 214 13.77 17.41 -4.66
N ALA A 215 12.57 17.66 -5.20
CA ALA A 215 11.74 18.81 -4.84
C ALA A 215 11.38 18.84 -3.36
N ALA A 216 11.06 17.69 -2.75
CA ALA A 216 10.76 17.59 -1.32
C ALA A 216 12.00 17.87 -0.46
N LYS A 217 13.17 17.38 -0.89
CA LYS A 217 14.45 17.63 -0.21
C LYS A 217 14.85 19.10 -0.26
N ASP A 218 14.80 19.68 -1.46
CA ASP A 218 15.22 21.08 -1.69
C ASP A 218 14.18 22.09 -1.18
N GLY A 219 12.94 21.65 -1.09
CA GLY A 219 11.80 22.41 -0.59
C GLY A 219 11.66 22.46 0.93
N ALA A 220 12.42 21.67 1.68
CA ALA A 220 12.33 21.61 3.14
C ALA A 220 12.53 23.00 3.76
N LEU A 221 11.72 23.33 4.78
CA LEU A 221 11.78 24.63 5.41
C LEU A 221 13.00 24.75 6.35
N VAL A 222 13.91 25.68 6.04
CA VAL A 222 15.07 26.00 6.89
C VAL A 222 14.73 27.15 7.82
N VAL A 223 14.87 26.93 9.15
CA VAL A 223 14.60 27.90 10.19
C VAL A 223 15.92 28.18 10.95
N LYS A 224 16.30 29.44 11.10
CA LYS A 224 17.54 29.86 11.80
C LYS A 224 17.29 30.43 13.20
N ASP A 225 16.06 30.80 13.49
CA ASP A 225 15.65 31.33 14.78
C ASP A 225 14.78 30.32 15.53
N LYS A 226 15.30 29.79 16.65
CA LYS A 226 14.58 28.79 17.47
C LYS A 226 13.24 29.32 17.97
N ALA A 227 13.09 30.63 18.20
CA ALA A 227 11.84 31.22 18.68
C ALA A 227 10.68 31.02 17.67
N ARG A 228 10.99 30.88 16.38
CA ARG A 228 10.02 30.58 15.33
C ARG A 228 9.50 29.14 15.34
N LEU A 229 10.12 28.26 16.13
CA LEU A 229 9.73 26.86 16.31
C LEU A 229 8.95 26.64 17.62
N ALA A 230 8.42 27.70 18.20
CA ALA A 230 7.61 27.61 19.41
C ALA A 230 6.44 26.65 19.21
N GLY A 231 6.18 25.79 20.21
CA GLY A 231 5.15 24.75 20.19
C GLY A 231 5.67 23.37 19.83
N LEU A 232 6.85 23.25 19.20
CA LEU A 232 7.46 21.94 18.95
C LEU A 232 8.00 21.32 20.24
N SER A 233 7.91 20.01 20.35
CA SER A 233 8.52 19.24 21.43
C SER A 233 10.05 19.25 21.36
N ASP A 234 10.72 18.92 22.45
CA ASP A 234 12.20 18.77 22.45
C ASP A 234 12.65 17.68 21.47
N GLY A 235 11.85 16.63 21.27
CA GLY A 235 12.10 15.58 20.29
C GLY A 235 12.05 16.11 18.86
N ASP A 236 11.02 16.90 18.51
CA ASP A 236 10.88 17.52 17.18
C ASP A 236 12.02 18.52 16.90
N LEU A 237 12.39 19.30 17.90
CA LEU A 237 13.51 20.24 17.81
C LEU A 237 14.85 19.52 17.59
N ALA A 238 15.07 18.41 18.28
CA ALA A 238 16.27 17.58 18.09
C ALA A 238 16.31 16.95 16.71
N ALA A 239 15.19 16.42 16.22
CA ALA A 239 15.06 15.85 14.87
C ALA A 239 15.30 16.92 13.79
N ALA A 240 14.72 18.12 13.93
CA ALA A 240 14.92 19.22 13.00
C ALA A 240 16.38 19.73 12.99
N ALA A 241 17.04 19.76 14.15
CA ALA A 241 18.45 20.12 14.26
C ALA A 241 19.36 19.06 13.63
N GLN A 242 19.05 17.77 13.80
CA GLN A 242 19.77 16.68 13.15
C GLN A 242 19.60 16.74 11.62
N ALA A 243 18.38 16.96 11.13
CA ALA A 243 18.10 17.12 9.71
C ALA A 243 18.86 18.32 9.09
N ALA A 244 19.08 19.38 9.86
CA ALA A 244 19.92 20.51 9.44
C ALA A 244 21.41 20.12 9.39
N LYS A 245 21.90 19.41 10.42
CA LYS A 245 23.28 18.91 10.46
C LYS A 245 23.61 18.00 9.28
N ASP A 246 22.73 17.09 8.95
CA ASP A 246 22.88 16.13 7.82
C ASP A 246 22.97 16.84 6.47
N ARG A 247 22.44 18.08 6.39
CA ARG A 247 22.50 18.97 5.22
C ARG A 247 23.63 20.00 5.29
N GLY A 248 24.52 19.92 6.26
CA GLY A 248 25.63 20.88 6.45
C GLY A 248 25.17 22.26 6.95
N LEU A 249 23.96 22.38 7.49
CA LEU A 249 23.36 23.65 7.99
C LEU A 249 23.43 23.72 9.52
N ALA A 250 24.62 23.55 10.09
CA ALA A 250 24.82 23.62 11.53
C ALA A 250 24.31 24.94 12.11
N GLY A 251 23.60 24.87 13.25
CA GLY A 251 23.01 26.03 13.93
C GLY A 251 21.65 26.49 13.37
N ALA A 252 21.07 25.71 12.42
CA ALA A 252 19.70 25.87 11.94
C ALA A 252 18.85 24.64 12.30
N TRP A 253 17.58 24.72 11.97
CA TRP A 253 16.61 23.62 12.02
C TRP A 253 16.03 23.44 10.63
N VAL A 254 15.88 22.19 10.18
CA VAL A 254 15.22 21.87 8.92
C VAL A 254 13.95 21.07 9.20
N LEU A 255 12.83 21.52 8.66
CA LEU A 255 11.56 20.83 8.70
C LEU A 255 11.37 20.12 7.34
N PRO A 256 11.64 18.80 7.26
CA PRO A 256 11.48 18.03 6.03
C PRO A 256 10.02 17.98 5.60
N LEU A 257 9.76 17.90 4.30
CA LEU A 257 8.41 17.75 3.77
C LEU A 257 8.04 16.27 3.65
N GLN A 258 6.88 15.92 4.19
CA GLN A 258 6.22 14.64 3.91
C GLN A 258 5.42 14.73 2.60
N ASN A 259 5.16 13.60 1.95
CA ASN A 259 4.46 13.58 0.67
C ASN A 259 2.94 13.69 0.82
N THR A 260 2.48 14.71 1.52
CA THR A 260 1.07 15.11 1.64
C THR A 260 0.98 16.63 1.64
N THR A 261 -0.19 17.20 1.40
CA THR A 261 -0.38 18.65 1.47
C THR A 261 -0.13 19.17 2.88
N GLN A 262 -0.84 18.60 3.86
CA GLN A 262 -0.64 18.93 5.26
C GLN A 262 0.65 18.30 5.81
N GLN A 263 1.27 18.98 6.76
CA GLN A 263 2.51 18.54 7.38
C GLN A 263 2.30 18.33 8.88
N PRO A 264 2.78 17.24 9.49
CA PRO A 264 2.48 16.91 10.89
C PRO A 264 2.80 18.03 11.87
N LEU A 265 3.88 18.78 11.66
CA LEU A 265 4.29 19.86 12.56
C LEU A 265 3.35 21.07 12.53
N LEU A 266 2.41 21.17 11.58
CA LEU A 266 1.42 22.25 11.55
C LEU A 266 0.47 22.20 12.76
N SER A 267 0.24 21.02 13.33
CA SER A 267 -0.60 20.85 14.54
C SER A 267 0.03 21.44 15.80
N SER A 268 1.36 21.55 15.85
CA SER A 268 2.12 21.93 17.03
C SER A 268 2.75 23.34 16.95
N LEU A 269 3.16 23.78 15.75
CA LEU A 269 3.79 25.09 15.55
C LEU A 269 2.85 26.25 15.94
N THR A 270 3.22 27.04 16.96
CA THR A 270 2.41 28.18 17.41
C THR A 270 2.72 29.49 16.66
N ASP A 271 3.92 29.62 16.06
CA ASP A 271 4.27 30.76 15.20
C ASP A 271 3.56 30.66 13.84
N ARG A 272 2.54 31.51 13.65
CA ARG A 272 1.70 31.49 12.44
C ARG A 272 2.48 31.71 11.15
N ALA A 273 3.52 32.58 11.20
CA ALA A 273 4.33 32.87 10.02
C ALA A 273 5.16 31.64 9.60
N THR A 274 5.64 30.85 10.55
CA THR A 274 6.36 29.62 10.28
C THR A 274 5.40 28.52 9.78
N ARG A 275 4.19 28.40 10.36
CA ARG A 275 3.16 27.50 9.81
C ARG A 275 2.86 27.81 8.36
N LYS A 276 2.59 29.09 8.03
CA LYS A 276 2.34 29.50 6.65
C LYS A 276 3.48 29.10 5.72
N LYS A 277 4.73 29.38 6.10
CA LYS A 277 5.91 29.02 5.29
C LYS A 277 6.06 27.52 5.10
N LEU A 278 5.78 26.71 6.14
CA LEU A 278 5.85 25.26 6.04
C LEU A 278 4.75 24.72 5.10
N PHE A 279 3.53 25.24 5.22
CA PHE A 279 2.44 24.90 4.32
C PHE A 279 2.74 25.30 2.88
N GLU A 280 3.19 26.53 2.63
CA GLU A 280 3.55 27.01 1.29
C GLU A 280 4.71 26.23 0.68
N ALA A 281 5.71 25.85 1.48
CA ALA A 281 6.79 24.97 1.04
C ALA A 281 6.28 23.60 0.61
N SER A 282 5.30 23.05 1.32
CA SER A 282 4.61 21.82 0.96
C SER A 282 3.73 22.01 -0.28
N TRP A 283 2.92 23.05 -0.32
CA TRP A 283 1.95 23.34 -1.36
C TRP A 283 2.59 23.55 -2.74
N THR A 284 3.71 24.29 -2.78
CA THR A 284 4.40 24.64 -4.03
C THR A 284 5.57 23.71 -4.37
N ARG A 285 5.72 22.60 -3.63
CA ARG A 285 6.78 21.65 -3.99
C ARG A 285 6.56 21.15 -5.42
N ALA A 286 7.65 20.93 -6.14
CA ALA A 286 7.62 20.46 -7.53
C ALA A 286 6.87 21.38 -8.53
N GLU A 287 6.72 22.70 -8.20
CA GLU A 287 6.10 23.71 -9.07
C GLU A 287 6.95 25.00 -9.17
N ARG A 288 8.25 24.90 -8.94
CA ARG A 288 9.12 26.07 -8.78
C ARG A 288 9.77 26.55 -10.08
N GLY A 289 9.45 25.91 -11.21
CA GLY A 289 10.04 26.25 -12.51
C GLY A 289 11.51 25.81 -12.64
N ASP A 290 11.98 24.96 -11.73
CA ASP A 290 13.33 24.38 -11.74
C ASP A 290 13.35 22.97 -12.40
N ALA A 291 14.48 22.27 -12.30
CA ALA A 291 14.64 20.93 -12.86
C ALA A 291 13.70 19.90 -12.20
N ASN A 292 13.21 20.19 -11.00
CA ASN A 292 12.35 19.33 -10.20
C ASN A 292 10.86 19.65 -10.38
N ASP A 293 10.51 20.58 -11.27
CA ASP A 293 9.12 20.87 -11.61
C ASP A 293 8.50 19.71 -12.39
N THR A 294 7.45 19.12 -11.82
CA THR A 294 6.82 17.90 -12.35
C THR A 294 5.74 18.17 -13.39
N ARG A 295 5.27 19.41 -13.56
CA ARG A 295 4.11 19.74 -14.41
C ARG A 295 4.27 19.30 -15.87
N ALA A 296 5.47 19.46 -16.45
CA ALA A 296 5.73 19.00 -17.81
C ALA A 296 5.66 17.46 -17.91
N THR A 297 6.18 16.75 -16.90
CA THR A 297 6.13 15.28 -16.82
C THR A 297 4.69 14.78 -16.67
N ILE A 298 3.86 15.46 -15.86
CA ILE A 298 2.43 15.18 -15.69
C ILE A 298 1.68 15.27 -17.03
N LEU A 299 1.87 16.35 -17.77
CA LEU A 299 1.20 16.53 -19.06
C LEU A 299 1.58 15.47 -20.07
N GLU A 300 2.82 15.03 -20.06
CA GLU A 300 3.29 13.96 -20.94
C GLU A 300 2.69 12.61 -20.52
N LEU A 301 2.69 12.28 -19.22
CA LEU A 301 2.08 11.06 -18.68
C LEU A 301 0.57 10.99 -18.97
N ALA A 302 -0.16 12.07 -18.71
CA ALA A 302 -1.60 12.11 -18.96
C ALA A 302 -1.93 11.89 -20.46
N ALA A 303 -1.20 12.56 -21.35
CA ALA A 303 -1.37 12.40 -22.79
C ALA A 303 -1.03 10.99 -23.28
N LEU A 304 0.08 10.42 -22.77
CA LEU A 304 0.53 9.08 -23.12
C LEU A 304 -0.46 8.01 -22.66
N ARG A 305 -0.98 8.11 -21.44
CA ARG A 305 -1.96 7.19 -20.89
C ARG A 305 -3.29 7.25 -21.65
N ALA A 306 -3.74 8.43 -22.02
CA ALA A 306 -4.91 8.57 -22.87
C ALA A 306 -4.69 7.94 -24.27
N GLN A 307 -3.51 8.10 -24.87
CA GLN A 307 -3.13 7.45 -26.14
C GLN A 307 -3.09 5.93 -26.01
N LYS A 308 -2.51 5.41 -24.92
CA LYS A 308 -2.49 3.98 -24.61
C LYS A 308 -3.90 3.40 -24.52
N ALA A 309 -4.79 4.06 -23.79
CA ALA A 309 -6.19 3.63 -23.67
C ALA A 309 -6.89 3.60 -25.06
N LYS A 310 -6.72 4.65 -25.87
CA LYS A 310 -7.25 4.70 -27.22
C LYS A 310 -6.72 3.58 -28.11
N LEU A 311 -5.41 3.29 -28.04
CA LEU A 311 -4.79 2.18 -28.77
C LEU A 311 -5.37 0.82 -28.36
N LEU A 312 -5.69 0.65 -27.09
CA LEU A 312 -6.34 -0.54 -26.53
C LEU A 312 -7.86 -0.60 -26.78
N GLY A 313 -8.44 0.42 -27.45
CA GLY A 313 -9.86 0.46 -27.79
C GLY A 313 -10.78 1.07 -26.73
N PHE A 314 -10.22 1.75 -25.73
CA PHE A 314 -10.97 2.40 -24.66
C PHE A 314 -11.04 3.93 -24.88
N PRO A 315 -12.16 4.57 -24.49
CA PRO A 315 -12.32 6.01 -24.66
C PRO A 315 -11.39 6.85 -23.75
N THR A 316 -11.06 6.36 -22.59
CA THR A 316 -10.19 7.02 -21.59
C THR A 316 -9.35 6.01 -20.83
N TYR A 317 -8.30 6.50 -20.15
CA TYR A 317 -7.47 5.65 -19.30
C TYR A 317 -8.25 5.05 -18.13
N ALA A 318 -9.15 5.83 -17.51
CA ALA A 318 -10.04 5.33 -16.46
C ALA A 318 -10.95 4.20 -16.95
N ALA A 319 -11.49 4.31 -18.18
CA ALA A 319 -12.32 3.25 -18.75
C ALA A 319 -11.54 1.92 -18.90
N TRP A 320 -10.26 2.01 -19.29
CA TRP A 320 -9.37 0.84 -19.35
C TRP A 320 -9.06 0.28 -17.95
N ARG A 321 -8.67 1.13 -17.01
CA ARG A 321 -8.25 0.69 -15.65
C ARG A 321 -9.39 0.10 -14.82
N LEU A 322 -10.62 0.56 -15.03
CA LEU A 322 -11.77 0.17 -14.21
C LEU A 322 -12.50 -1.07 -14.72
N GLU A 323 -12.18 -1.56 -15.92
CA GLU A 323 -12.90 -2.69 -16.53
C GLU A 323 -12.93 -3.94 -15.61
N ASP A 324 -11.86 -4.23 -14.93
CA ASP A 324 -11.69 -5.40 -14.06
C ASP A 324 -11.93 -5.11 -12.55
N GLN A 325 -12.22 -3.86 -12.19
CA GLN A 325 -12.52 -3.45 -10.81
C GLN A 325 -14.00 -3.70 -10.47
N MET A 326 -14.39 -3.59 -9.17
CA MET A 326 -15.80 -3.72 -8.77
C MET A 326 -16.66 -2.61 -9.34
N ALA A 327 -16.15 -1.39 -9.38
CA ALA A 327 -16.84 -0.22 -9.91
C ALA A 327 -17.11 -0.29 -11.42
N LYS A 328 -16.34 -1.06 -12.19
CA LYS A 328 -16.47 -1.31 -13.63
C LYS A 328 -16.32 -0.08 -14.54
N THR A 329 -16.84 1.07 -14.16
CA THR A 329 -16.87 2.24 -15.04
C THR A 329 -16.51 3.53 -14.31
N ALA A 330 -15.97 4.50 -15.04
CA ALA A 330 -15.70 5.83 -14.51
C ALA A 330 -16.97 6.53 -14.00
N GLY A 331 -18.11 6.34 -14.69
CA GLY A 331 -19.40 6.88 -14.27
C GLY A 331 -19.82 6.35 -12.89
N THR A 332 -19.66 5.05 -12.62
CA THR A 332 -19.96 4.46 -11.32
C THR A 332 -19.11 5.10 -10.21
N VAL A 333 -17.81 5.32 -10.47
CA VAL A 333 -16.91 5.95 -9.49
C VAL A 333 -17.30 7.40 -9.23
N THR A 334 -17.51 8.20 -10.28
CA THR A 334 -17.86 9.62 -10.12
C THR A 334 -19.23 9.81 -9.47
N ASP A 335 -20.20 8.95 -9.78
CA ASP A 335 -21.52 8.96 -9.12
C ASP A 335 -21.42 8.58 -7.63
N PHE A 336 -20.53 7.64 -7.30
CA PHE A 336 -20.27 7.23 -5.93
C PHE A 336 -19.64 8.38 -5.13
N LEU A 337 -18.53 8.93 -5.61
CA LEU A 337 -17.85 10.06 -4.96
C LEU A 337 -18.77 11.28 -4.83
N GLY A 338 -19.52 11.61 -5.89
CA GLY A 338 -20.45 12.73 -5.91
C GLY A 338 -21.58 12.64 -4.86
N LYS A 339 -21.98 11.42 -4.46
CA LYS A 339 -22.96 11.23 -3.36
C LYS A 339 -22.38 11.55 -1.98
N LEU A 340 -21.08 11.42 -1.79
CA LEU A 340 -20.39 11.64 -0.52
C LEU A 340 -19.99 13.11 -0.31
N VAL A 341 -19.65 13.82 -1.39
CA VAL A 341 -19.16 15.21 -1.36
C VAL A 341 -20.07 16.17 -0.57
N PRO A 342 -21.43 16.18 -0.72
CA PRO A 342 -22.25 17.13 0.00
C PRO A 342 -22.20 16.99 1.53
N ALA A 343 -22.15 15.77 2.06
CA ALA A 343 -22.08 15.50 3.49
C ALA A 343 -20.71 15.90 4.05
N ALA A 344 -19.63 15.48 3.39
CA ALA A 344 -18.25 15.80 3.77
C ALA A 344 -18.02 17.33 3.81
N THR A 345 -18.33 18.02 2.72
CA THR A 345 -18.09 19.47 2.60
C THR A 345 -18.98 20.30 3.52
N ALA A 346 -20.22 19.87 3.77
CA ALA A 346 -21.09 20.54 4.75
C ALA A 346 -20.51 20.43 6.18
N ASN A 347 -20.00 19.24 6.55
CA ASN A 347 -19.38 19.05 7.87
C ASN A 347 -18.06 19.83 7.98
N ALA A 348 -17.22 19.82 6.96
CA ALA A 348 -15.98 20.61 6.90
C ALA A 348 -16.24 22.12 7.08
N ARG A 349 -17.30 22.65 6.46
CA ARG A 349 -17.71 24.06 6.68
C ARG A 349 -18.14 24.31 8.13
N GLY A 350 -18.82 23.38 8.77
CA GLY A 350 -19.19 23.45 10.19
C GLY A 350 -17.96 23.40 11.10
N GLU A 351 -16.97 22.59 10.77
CA GLU A 351 -15.68 22.50 11.47
C GLU A 351 -14.91 23.80 11.32
N ALA A 352 -14.79 24.33 10.09
CA ALA A 352 -14.15 25.62 9.81
C ALA A 352 -14.80 26.77 10.62
N ALA A 353 -16.13 26.78 10.73
CA ALA A 353 -16.84 27.79 11.51
C ALA A 353 -16.49 27.70 13.01
N ARG A 354 -16.44 26.49 13.57
CA ARG A 354 -16.03 26.28 14.99
C ARG A 354 -14.58 26.70 15.24
N ILE A 355 -13.68 26.38 14.30
CA ILE A 355 -12.27 26.81 14.38
C ILE A 355 -12.20 28.32 14.30
N GLN A 356 -12.94 28.98 13.40
CA GLN A 356 -12.95 30.44 13.29
C GLN A 356 -13.49 31.10 14.59
N GLU A 357 -14.53 30.53 15.18
CA GLU A 357 -15.05 31.00 16.46
C GLU A 357 -13.98 30.94 17.57
N LEU A 358 -13.21 29.86 17.64
CA LEU A 358 -12.08 29.75 18.58
C LEU A 358 -10.99 30.80 18.31
N ILE A 359 -10.65 31.05 17.04
CA ILE A 359 -9.70 32.09 16.65
C ILE A 359 -10.20 33.46 17.12
N ASP A 360 -11.48 33.76 16.93
CA ASP A 360 -12.09 35.04 17.32
C ASP A 360 -12.15 35.20 18.86
N GLN A 361 -12.48 34.15 19.61
CA GLN A 361 -12.44 34.11 21.07
C GLN A 361 -11.02 34.35 21.63
N GLN A 362 -10.01 33.87 20.94
CA GLN A 362 -8.60 34.06 21.29
C GLN A 362 -8.05 35.40 20.79
N HIS A 363 -8.90 36.28 20.25
CA HIS A 363 -8.50 37.59 19.67
C HIS A 363 -7.45 37.45 18.57
N GLY A 364 -7.49 36.39 17.76
CA GLY A 364 -6.54 36.12 16.70
C GLY A 364 -6.48 37.19 15.61
N GLY A 365 -7.62 37.81 15.28
CA GLY A 365 -7.68 38.93 14.33
C GLY A 365 -7.45 38.51 12.86
N PHE A 366 -7.62 37.23 12.51
CA PHE A 366 -7.45 36.72 11.15
C PHE A 366 -8.52 35.72 10.79
N LYS A 367 -8.69 35.49 9.51
CA LYS A 367 -9.53 34.42 8.97
C LYS A 367 -8.77 33.11 8.94
N LEU A 368 -9.50 31.99 9.16
CA LEU A 368 -8.98 30.65 9.04
C LEU A 368 -8.42 30.40 7.64
N GLU A 369 -7.17 30.00 7.57
CA GLU A 369 -6.47 29.62 6.36
C GLU A 369 -6.01 28.14 6.45
N PRO A 370 -5.67 27.47 5.36
CA PRO A 370 -5.26 26.07 5.39
C PRO A 370 -4.13 25.74 6.37
N TRP A 371 -3.13 26.63 6.51
CA TRP A 371 -2.02 26.47 7.46
C TRP A 371 -2.39 26.67 8.92
N ASP A 372 -3.60 27.13 9.22
CA ASP A 372 -4.10 27.29 10.57
C ASP A 372 -4.93 26.10 11.05
N TRP A 373 -5.48 25.29 10.11
CA TRP A 373 -6.45 24.25 10.39
C TRP A 373 -5.96 23.27 11.46
N GLU A 374 -4.85 22.60 11.21
CA GLU A 374 -4.33 21.55 12.09
C GLU A 374 -4.12 22.02 13.55
N LEU A 375 -3.49 23.18 13.73
CA LEU A 375 -3.26 23.73 15.08
C LEU A 375 -4.57 24.03 15.82
N TYR A 376 -5.52 24.62 15.12
CA TYR A 376 -6.77 25.03 15.76
C TYR A 376 -7.76 23.88 15.88
N ALA A 377 -7.75 22.94 14.98
CA ALA A 377 -8.49 21.69 15.13
C ALA A 377 -8.03 20.93 16.38
N GLU A 378 -6.70 20.80 16.59
CA GLU A 378 -6.16 20.18 17.81
C GLU A 378 -6.56 20.89 19.09
N ARG A 379 -6.59 22.22 19.08
CA ARG A 379 -7.11 23.01 20.22
C ARG A 379 -8.62 22.78 20.47
N VAL A 380 -9.43 22.70 19.42
CA VAL A 380 -10.86 22.35 19.52
C VAL A 380 -11.02 20.93 20.06
N ARG A 381 -10.24 19.96 19.55
CA ARG A 381 -10.25 18.57 20.01
C ARG A 381 -9.94 18.48 21.51
N LYS A 382 -8.87 19.10 21.94
CA LYS A 382 -8.49 19.13 23.36
C LYS A 382 -9.56 19.80 24.24
N ALA A 383 -10.07 20.94 23.82
CA ALA A 383 -11.11 21.65 24.59
C ALA A 383 -12.43 20.86 24.69
N ARG A 384 -12.79 20.09 23.64
CA ARG A 384 -14.08 19.38 23.57
C ARG A 384 -14.06 17.98 24.17
N TYR A 385 -12.96 17.25 23.99
CA TYR A 385 -12.89 15.83 24.36
C TYR A 385 -11.93 15.56 25.52
N ASP A 386 -11.10 16.54 25.92
CA ASP A 386 -10.09 16.39 26.98
C ASP A 386 -9.27 15.09 26.82
N LEU A 387 -8.93 14.76 25.59
CA LEU A 387 -8.18 13.56 25.22
C LEU A 387 -6.71 13.91 25.03
N ASP A 388 -5.83 13.31 25.83
CA ASP A 388 -4.38 13.41 25.70
C ASP A 388 -3.81 12.05 25.31
N GLU A 389 -3.09 12.01 24.20
CA GLU A 389 -2.47 10.77 23.70
C GLU A 389 -1.45 10.22 24.69
N ALA A 390 -0.78 11.07 25.46
CA ALA A 390 0.16 10.65 26.48
C ALA A 390 -0.51 9.85 27.62
N GLU A 391 -1.81 10.07 27.86
CA GLU A 391 -2.59 9.30 28.83
C GLU A 391 -3.00 7.93 28.27
N LEU A 392 -3.08 7.78 26.92
CA LEU A 392 -3.51 6.56 26.27
C LEU A 392 -2.38 5.56 26.05
N ARG A 393 -1.20 6.02 25.59
CA ARG A 393 -0.05 5.17 25.23
C ARG A 393 0.31 4.12 26.26
N PRO A 394 0.29 4.36 27.59
CA PRO A 394 0.60 3.34 28.61
C PRO A 394 -0.34 2.12 28.62
N TYR A 395 -1.50 2.20 27.93
CA TYR A 395 -2.44 1.08 27.80
C TYR A 395 -2.20 0.24 26.55
N PHE A 396 -1.38 0.71 25.60
CA PHE A 396 -1.17 0.11 24.30
C PHE A 396 0.28 -0.36 24.13
N GLU A 397 0.65 -1.35 24.92
CA GLU A 397 1.95 -2.02 24.82
C GLU A 397 1.88 -3.03 23.66
N LEU A 398 2.88 -2.99 22.75
CA LEU A 398 2.90 -3.71 21.48
C LEU A 398 2.58 -5.20 21.60
N ASP A 399 3.23 -5.91 22.54
CA ASP A 399 3.03 -7.36 22.72
C ASP A 399 1.60 -7.69 23.18
N ARG A 400 1.02 -6.85 24.02
CA ARG A 400 -0.38 -6.98 24.44
C ARG A 400 -1.33 -6.69 23.31
N VAL A 401 -1.11 -5.61 22.58
CA VAL A 401 -1.94 -5.28 21.40
C VAL A 401 -1.91 -6.42 20.40
N LEU A 402 -0.73 -7.01 20.13
CA LEU A 402 -0.60 -8.11 19.19
C LEU A 402 -1.27 -9.39 19.72
N LYS A 403 -0.88 -9.85 20.94
CA LYS A 403 -1.28 -11.18 21.46
C LYS A 403 -2.67 -11.15 22.08
N ASP A 404 -2.91 -10.17 22.94
CA ASP A 404 -4.14 -10.08 23.72
C ASP A 404 -5.23 -9.23 23.00
N GLY A 405 -4.87 -8.51 21.93
CA GLY A 405 -5.78 -7.76 21.07
C GLY A 405 -6.02 -8.48 19.73
N VAL A 406 -5.07 -8.35 18.81
CA VAL A 406 -5.18 -8.85 17.43
C VAL A 406 -5.39 -10.36 17.37
N PHE A 407 -4.53 -11.13 18.02
CA PHE A 407 -4.63 -12.60 18.03
C PHE A 407 -5.86 -13.09 18.82
N PHE A 408 -6.21 -12.41 19.90
CA PHE A 408 -7.42 -12.71 20.67
C PHE A 408 -8.69 -12.48 19.82
N ALA A 409 -8.81 -11.36 19.12
CA ALA A 409 -9.95 -11.10 18.22
C ALA A 409 -10.06 -12.18 17.13
N ALA A 410 -8.92 -12.56 16.53
CA ALA A 410 -8.89 -13.62 15.53
C ALA A 410 -9.26 -15.00 16.10
N HIS A 411 -8.85 -15.29 17.35
CA HIS A 411 -9.28 -16.51 18.04
C HIS A 411 -10.80 -16.55 18.25
N GLU A 412 -11.37 -15.46 18.74
CA GLU A 412 -12.80 -15.37 19.01
C GLU A 412 -13.66 -15.49 17.71
N LEU A 413 -13.19 -14.87 16.62
CA LEU A 413 -13.89 -14.92 15.34
C LEU A 413 -13.67 -16.23 14.59
N TYR A 414 -12.44 -16.75 14.57
CA TYR A 414 -12.07 -17.83 13.64
C TYR A 414 -11.55 -19.09 14.33
N GLY A 415 -11.30 -19.04 15.65
CA GLY A 415 -10.76 -20.15 16.44
C GLY A 415 -9.30 -20.48 16.16
N ILE A 416 -8.61 -19.64 15.39
CA ILE A 416 -7.18 -19.83 15.12
C ILE A 416 -6.35 -19.50 16.35
N SER A 417 -5.18 -20.13 16.47
CA SER A 417 -4.20 -19.87 17.53
C SER A 417 -2.82 -19.64 16.95
N PHE A 418 -1.96 -19.01 17.76
CA PHE A 418 -0.63 -18.57 17.36
C PHE A 418 0.43 -19.12 18.30
N LYS A 419 1.50 -19.66 17.72
CA LYS A 419 2.65 -20.14 18.50
C LYS A 419 3.92 -19.49 17.97
N GLU A 420 4.60 -18.72 18.81
CA GLU A 420 5.84 -18.05 18.43
C GLU A 420 6.96 -19.05 18.13
N ARG A 421 7.72 -18.81 17.06
CA ARG A 421 8.83 -19.63 16.57
C ARG A 421 10.12 -18.83 16.68
N HIS A 422 11.17 -19.48 17.24
CA HIS A 422 12.51 -18.88 17.37
C HIS A 422 13.57 -19.67 16.60
N ASP A 423 13.17 -20.72 15.92
CA ASP A 423 14.03 -21.63 15.16
C ASP A 423 14.00 -21.38 13.66
N LEU A 424 13.13 -20.49 13.17
CA LEU A 424 13.08 -20.09 11.79
C LEU A 424 13.95 -18.85 11.54
N PRO A 425 14.70 -18.82 10.41
CA PRO A 425 15.53 -17.67 10.10
C PRO A 425 14.70 -16.46 9.72
N VAL A 426 15.21 -15.27 10.10
CA VAL A 426 14.60 -13.97 9.80
C VAL A 426 15.63 -13.07 9.11
N TYR A 427 15.16 -12.08 8.36
CA TYR A 427 16.01 -11.13 7.64
C TYR A 427 16.49 -9.96 8.52
N ASP A 428 15.86 -9.72 9.65
CA ASP A 428 16.24 -8.71 10.64
C ASP A 428 15.94 -9.23 12.05
N PRO A 429 16.78 -8.95 13.07
CA PRO A 429 16.58 -9.45 14.43
C PRO A 429 15.28 -9.03 15.11
N ASP A 430 14.64 -7.95 14.66
CA ASP A 430 13.37 -7.47 15.20
C ASP A 430 12.14 -8.20 14.62
N VAL A 431 12.35 -9.03 13.58
CA VAL A 431 11.26 -9.79 12.94
C VAL A 431 10.90 -10.99 13.81
N ARG A 432 9.60 -11.17 14.04
CA ARG A 432 9.05 -12.28 14.80
C ARG A 432 8.26 -13.20 13.90
N VAL A 433 8.23 -14.49 14.21
CA VAL A 433 7.56 -15.52 13.41
C VAL A 433 6.58 -16.30 14.28
N PHE A 434 5.40 -16.59 13.73
CA PHE A 434 4.37 -17.39 14.40
C PHE A 434 3.87 -18.51 13.49
N ASP A 435 3.74 -19.73 14.05
CA ASP A 435 2.84 -20.72 13.47
C ASP A 435 1.39 -20.23 13.65
N VAL A 436 0.60 -20.28 12.60
CA VAL A 436 -0.84 -20.10 12.66
C VAL A 436 -1.51 -21.47 12.56
N ILE A 437 -2.30 -21.81 13.58
CA ILE A 437 -2.91 -23.13 13.76
C ILE A 437 -4.42 -22.95 13.67
N ASP A 438 -5.08 -23.74 12.82
CA ASP A 438 -6.53 -23.70 12.65
C ASP A 438 -7.26 -24.30 13.87
N ALA A 439 -8.56 -24.09 13.95
CA ALA A 439 -9.41 -24.55 15.04
C ALA A 439 -9.41 -26.07 15.25
N ASP A 440 -9.13 -26.84 14.18
CA ASP A 440 -9.01 -28.32 14.24
C ASP A 440 -7.60 -28.79 14.66
N GLY A 441 -6.69 -27.85 14.95
CA GLY A 441 -5.29 -28.14 15.30
C GLY A 441 -4.36 -28.32 14.10
N SER A 442 -4.86 -28.20 12.87
CA SER A 442 -4.01 -28.30 11.68
C SER A 442 -3.17 -27.05 11.46
N PRO A 443 -1.92 -27.18 10.98
CA PRO A 443 -1.10 -26.03 10.66
C PRO A 443 -1.65 -25.32 9.42
N LEU A 444 -1.92 -24.00 9.54
CA LEU A 444 -2.57 -23.18 8.50
C LEU A 444 -1.57 -22.34 7.70
N ALA A 445 -0.74 -21.57 8.38
CA ALA A 445 0.19 -20.61 7.77
C ALA A 445 1.43 -20.39 8.67
N LEU A 446 2.43 -19.68 8.10
CA LEU A 446 3.41 -18.92 8.90
C LEU A 446 3.11 -17.43 8.77
N PHE A 447 3.27 -16.71 9.87
CA PHE A 447 3.06 -15.29 9.95
C PHE A 447 4.30 -14.59 10.50
N TYR A 448 4.89 -13.68 9.70
CA TYR A 448 6.05 -12.86 10.06
C TYR A 448 5.59 -11.45 10.42
N CYS A 449 6.15 -10.87 11.49
CA CYS A 449 5.84 -9.51 11.94
C CYS A 449 7.11 -8.66 11.97
N ASP A 450 7.14 -7.58 11.20
CA ASP A 450 8.24 -6.62 11.15
C ASP A 450 7.72 -5.21 11.46
N TYR A 451 7.63 -4.89 12.74
CA TYR A 451 6.88 -3.72 13.20
C TYR A 451 7.71 -2.46 13.43
N PHE A 452 9.01 -2.55 13.69
CA PHE A 452 9.80 -1.38 14.06
C PHE A 452 10.41 -0.66 12.85
N LYS A 453 10.42 0.67 12.92
CA LYS A 453 11.05 1.53 11.92
C LYS A 453 12.56 1.31 11.89
N ARG A 454 13.11 1.28 10.67
CA ARG A 454 14.56 1.29 10.36
C ARG A 454 14.84 2.25 9.22
N ASP A 455 16.09 2.76 9.13
CA ASP A 455 16.48 3.70 8.06
C ASP A 455 16.47 3.06 6.66
N ASN A 456 16.63 1.74 6.60
CA ASN A 456 16.62 0.94 5.39
C ASN A 456 15.26 0.26 5.12
N LYS A 457 14.18 0.75 5.70
CA LYS A 457 12.82 0.27 5.52
C LYS A 457 11.94 1.36 4.92
N SER A 458 11.16 1.01 3.90
CA SER A 458 10.16 1.90 3.31
C SER A 458 9.14 2.36 4.34
N GLY A 459 8.64 3.59 4.18
CA GLY A 459 7.60 4.15 5.06
C GLY A 459 6.23 3.54 4.78
N GLY A 460 5.30 3.73 5.73
CA GLY A 460 3.96 3.17 5.70
C GLY A 460 3.88 1.79 6.35
N ALA A 461 2.78 1.10 6.11
CA ALA A 461 2.58 -0.28 6.55
C ALA A 461 2.03 -1.09 5.38
N TRP A 462 2.26 -2.41 5.39
CA TRP A 462 1.76 -3.30 4.34
C TRP A 462 1.82 -4.76 4.74
N MET A 463 1.03 -5.56 4.03
CA MET A 463 1.07 -7.02 4.02
C MET A 463 1.56 -7.53 2.67
N ASP A 464 2.33 -8.63 2.65
CA ASP A 464 2.59 -9.40 1.44
C ASP A 464 2.90 -10.88 1.81
N ASN A 465 3.26 -11.70 0.81
CA ASN A 465 3.57 -13.10 0.98
C ASN A 465 5.01 -13.40 0.58
N PHE A 466 5.71 -14.23 1.35
CA PHE A 466 6.92 -14.92 0.88
C PHE A 466 6.59 -16.17 0.07
N VAL A 467 5.46 -16.82 0.39
CA VAL A 467 4.94 -17.98 -0.33
C VAL A 467 3.45 -17.81 -0.51
N THR A 468 3.00 -17.79 -1.76
CA THR A 468 1.57 -17.72 -2.10
C THR A 468 0.91 -19.07 -1.91
N GLN A 469 -0.28 -19.11 -1.30
CA GLN A 469 -1.06 -20.31 -1.16
C GLN A 469 -1.51 -20.85 -2.53
N SER A 470 -1.41 -22.17 -2.74
CA SER A 470 -1.98 -22.85 -3.91
C SER A 470 -2.12 -24.35 -3.65
N LYS A 471 -3.32 -24.87 -3.85
CA LYS A 471 -3.55 -26.34 -3.83
C LYS A 471 -2.88 -27.02 -5.02
N LEU A 472 -2.84 -26.38 -6.19
CA LEU A 472 -2.19 -26.88 -7.40
C LEU A 472 -0.69 -27.13 -7.21
N ARG A 473 -0.02 -26.23 -6.46
CA ARG A 473 1.41 -26.31 -6.16
C ARG A 473 1.69 -26.99 -4.81
N GLY A 474 0.67 -27.30 -4.03
CA GLY A 474 0.80 -27.86 -2.68
C GLY A 474 1.44 -26.89 -1.70
N THR A 475 1.33 -25.58 -1.91
CA THR A 475 1.89 -24.54 -1.06
C THR A 475 0.88 -24.01 -0.06
N LYS A 476 1.32 -23.80 1.18
CA LYS A 476 0.61 -23.07 2.22
C LYS A 476 1.18 -21.64 2.33
N PRO A 477 0.40 -20.66 2.80
CA PRO A 477 0.84 -19.27 2.80
C PRO A 477 1.92 -19.02 3.86
N VAL A 478 2.94 -18.24 3.48
CA VAL A 478 3.87 -17.59 4.39
C VAL A 478 3.67 -16.10 4.23
N VAL A 479 2.98 -15.51 5.18
CA VAL A 479 2.50 -14.13 5.16
C VAL A 479 3.39 -13.26 6.03
N PHE A 480 3.58 -12.00 5.66
CA PHE A 480 4.26 -11.03 6.53
C PHE A 480 3.53 -9.69 6.57
N ASN A 481 3.57 -9.06 7.76
CA ASN A 481 3.16 -7.69 7.98
C ASN A 481 4.38 -6.83 8.30
N VAL A 482 4.42 -5.64 7.73
CA VAL A 482 5.42 -4.63 8.01
C VAL A 482 4.73 -3.36 8.51
N ALA A 483 5.30 -2.74 9.55
CA ALA A 483 4.92 -1.42 10.02
C ALA A 483 6.16 -0.58 10.33
N ASN A 484 5.96 0.65 10.76
CA ASN A 484 7.03 1.60 11.09
C ASN A 484 6.82 2.23 12.47
N PHE A 485 6.47 1.41 13.48
CA PHE A 485 6.30 1.87 14.86
C PHE A 485 7.64 2.31 15.47
N THR A 486 7.59 3.22 16.41
CA THR A 486 8.78 3.72 17.08
C THR A 486 9.41 2.61 17.94
N LYS A 487 10.68 2.24 17.65
CA LYS A 487 11.42 1.28 18.44
C LYS A 487 11.78 1.90 19.80
N PRO A 488 11.44 1.23 20.93
CA PRO A 488 11.78 1.75 22.25
C PRO A 488 13.28 1.63 22.53
N ALA A 489 13.76 2.37 23.53
CA ALA A 489 15.09 2.17 24.07
C ALA A 489 15.20 0.74 24.66
N PRO A 490 16.40 0.13 24.70
CA PRO A 490 16.59 -1.21 25.25
C PRO A 490 16.03 -1.34 26.68
N GLY A 491 15.18 -2.35 26.89
CA GLY A 491 14.55 -2.63 28.19
C GLY A 491 13.32 -1.77 28.52
N GLN A 492 12.89 -0.91 27.59
CA GLN A 492 11.64 -0.16 27.72
C GLN A 492 10.52 -0.86 26.92
N PRO A 493 9.24 -0.77 27.35
CA PRO A 493 8.11 -1.27 26.60
C PRO A 493 7.89 -0.45 25.32
N ALA A 494 7.45 -1.10 24.26
CA ALA A 494 7.01 -0.42 23.03
C ALA A 494 5.58 0.07 23.21
N LEU A 495 5.41 1.37 23.45
CA LEU A 495 4.10 1.99 23.65
C LEU A 495 3.58 2.58 22.33
N LEU A 496 2.45 2.09 21.87
CA LEU A 496 1.82 2.48 20.60
C LEU A 496 0.92 3.71 20.78
N SER A 497 0.76 4.47 19.71
CA SER A 497 -0.34 5.41 19.57
C SER A 497 -1.63 4.67 19.24
N TRP A 498 -2.78 5.37 19.30
CA TRP A 498 -4.04 4.77 18.84
C TRP A 498 -4.00 4.44 17.34
N ASP A 499 -3.40 5.29 16.53
CA ASP A 499 -3.19 5.06 15.10
C ASP A 499 -2.32 3.82 14.84
N ASP A 500 -1.25 3.60 15.63
CA ASP A 500 -0.42 2.41 15.52
C ASP A 500 -1.23 1.13 15.85
N VAL A 501 -2.10 1.20 16.86
CA VAL A 501 -3.02 0.09 17.21
C VAL A 501 -3.95 -0.22 16.03
N THR A 502 -4.61 0.79 15.48
CA THR A 502 -5.53 0.64 14.34
C THR A 502 -4.79 0.09 13.12
N THR A 503 -3.57 0.61 12.84
CA THR A 503 -2.70 0.12 11.76
C THR A 503 -2.36 -1.37 11.95
N MET A 504 -2.06 -1.81 13.18
CA MET A 504 -1.75 -3.23 13.45
C MET A 504 -2.95 -4.13 13.16
N PHE A 505 -4.16 -3.72 13.53
CA PHE A 505 -5.40 -4.44 13.19
C PHE A 505 -5.64 -4.44 11.68
N HIS A 506 -5.43 -3.32 11.00
CA HIS A 506 -5.55 -3.17 9.55
C HIS A 506 -4.65 -4.16 8.80
N GLU A 507 -3.34 -4.09 9.04
CA GLU A 507 -2.38 -4.96 8.37
C GLU A 507 -2.62 -6.44 8.65
N PHE A 508 -3.08 -6.75 9.86
CA PHE A 508 -3.44 -8.12 10.20
C PHE A 508 -4.73 -8.56 9.48
N GLY A 509 -5.65 -7.67 9.14
CA GLY A 509 -6.81 -7.96 8.30
C GLY A 509 -6.40 -8.41 6.89
N HIS A 510 -5.43 -7.74 6.27
CA HIS A 510 -4.77 -8.23 5.06
C HIS A 510 -4.06 -9.57 5.32
N GLY A 511 -3.38 -9.70 6.47
CA GLY A 511 -2.77 -10.96 6.91
C GLY A 511 -3.78 -12.11 6.92
N LEU A 512 -4.96 -11.91 7.51
CA LEU A 512 -6.05 -12.90 7.52
C LEU A 512 -6.53 -13.27 6.11
N HIS A 513 -6.61 -12.31 5.19
CA HIS A 513 -6.97 -12.57 3.79
C HIS A 513 -5.94 -13.48 3.09
N GLY A 514 -4.64 -13.33 3.40
CA GLY A 514 -3.58 -14.22 2.93
C GLY A 514 -3.56 -15.58 3.66
N ILE A 515 -3.70 -15.59 4.99
CA ILE A 515 -3.67 -16.78 5.85
C ILE A 515 -4.82 -17.74 5.52
N PHE A 516 -6.03 -17.22 5.30
CA PHE A 516 -7.21 -18.02 4.98
C PHE A 516 -7.37 -18.35 3.50
N ALA A 517 -6.43 -17.96 2.65
CA ALA A 517 -6.46 -18.32 1.24
C ALA A 517 -6.57 -19.85 1.05
N ASP A 518 -7.51 -20.29 0.21
CA ASP A 518 -7.83 -21.72 0.01
C ASP A 518 -8.11 -22.06 -1.46
N GLN A 519 -7.39 -21.40 -2.37
CA GLN A 519 -7.58 -21.51 -3.80
C GLN A 519 -6.80 -22.69 -4.40
N MET A 520 -7.32 -23.23 -5.52
CA MET A 520 -6.58 -24.14 -6.37
C MET A 520 -5.40 -23.41 -7.03
N TYR A 521 -5.65 -22.22 -7.58
CA TYR A 521 -4.72 -21.50 -8.46
C TYR A 521 -4.09 -20.30 -7.79
N PRO A 522 -2.74 -20.16 -7.84
CA PRO A 522 -2.04 -19.07 -7.18
C PRO A 522 -2.43 -17.68 -7.72
N SER A 523 -2.77 -17.57 -9.01
CA SER A 523 -3.20 -16.29 -9.61
C SER A 523 -4.51 -15.73 -9.03
N LEU A 524 -5.33 -16.57 -8.40
CA LEU A 524 -6.61 -16.19 -7.79
C LEU A 524 -6.56 -16.15 -6.26
N SER A 525 -5.38 -16.43 -5.66
CA SER A 525 -5.23 -16.68 -4.23
C SER A 525 -5.15 -15.41 -3.39
N GLY A 526 -5.79 -15.44 -2.23
CA GLY A 526 -5.68 -14.45 -1.16
C GLY A 526 -5.94 -13.02 -1.65
N THR A 527 -4.95 -12.14 -1.48
CA THR A 527 -5.03 -10.72 -1.82
C THR A 527 -4.92 -10.40 -3.32
N ASN A 528 -4.87 -11.43 -4.22
CA ASN A 528 -4.91 -11.23 -5.67
C ASN A 528 -6.34 -10.91 -6.16
N VAL A 529 -6.93 -9.87 -5.65
CA VAL A 529 -8.29 -9.37 -5.94
C VAL A 529 -8.25 -7.98 -6.56
N ALA A 530 -9.40 -7.44 -6.97
CA ALA A 530 -9.48 -6.07 -7.46
C ALA A 530 -9.06 -5.07 -6.38
N ARG A 531 -8.49 -3.93 -6.81
CA ARG A 531 -7.97 -2.90 -5.91
C ARG A 531 -9.04 -2.31 -5.00
N ASP A 532 -10.24 -2.10 -5.53
CA ASP A 532 -11.40 -1.59 -4.80
C ASP A 532 -12.11 -2.64 -3.92
N PHE A 533 -11.47 -3.81 -3.73
CA PHE A 533 -11.89 -4.84 -2.78
C PHE A 533 -10.80 -5.17 -1.76
N VAL A 534 -9.52 -5.01 -2.11
CA VAL A 534 -8.40 -5.52 -1.30
C VAL A 534 -8.32 -4.89 0.09
N GLU A 535 -8.77 -3.64 0.25
CA GLU A 535 -8.81 -2.93 1.54
C GLU A 535 -10.01 -3.32 2.42
N PHE A 536 -11.02 -3.99 1.87
CA PHE A 536 -12.20 -4.38 2.64
C PHE A 536 -11.87 -5.33 3.83
N PRO A 537 -11.08 -6.41 3.65
CA PRO A 537 -10.68 -7.27 4.76
C PRO A 537 -9.79 -6.59 5.81
N SER A 538 -9.01 -5.59 5.44
CA SER A 538 -8.15 -4.85 6.37
C SER A 538 -8.94 -3.83 7.19
N GLN A 539 -9.74 -3.00 6.53
CA GLN A 539 -10.54 -1.96 7.18
C GLN A 539 -11.57 -2.55 8.15
N ILE A 540 -12.27 -3.62 7.77
CA ILE A 540 -13.23 -4.25 8.68
C ILE A 540 -12.56 -4.81 9.95
N ASN A 541 -11.29 -5.18 9.87
CA ASN A 541 -10.57 -5.70 11.03
C ASN A 541 -10.20 -4.61 12.05
N GLU A 542 -10.14 -3.33 11.63
CA GLU A 542 -9.88 -2.17 12.50
C GLU A 542 -10.96 -2.00 13.57
N HIS A 543 -12.22 -2.25 13.23
CA HIS A 543 -13.35 -2.10 14.14
C HIS A 543 -13.22 -2.94 15.41
N TRP A 544 -12.53 -4.10 15.33
CA TRP A 544 -12.34 -4.97 16.49
C TRP A 544 -11.42 -4.36 17.55
N ALA A 545 -10.60 -3.38 17.21
CA ALA A 545 -9.75 -2.68 18.18
C ALA A 545 -10.56 -1.99 19.29
N LEU A 546 -11.76 -1.48 18.97
CA LEU A 546 -12.67 -0.85 19.94
C LEU A 546 -13.80 -1.75 20.42
N ASP A 547 -13.85 -3.02 19.99
CA ASP A 547 -14.80 -3.96 20.56
C ASP A 547 -14.60 -4.06 22.07
N PRO A 548 -15.64 -3.93 22.92
CA PRO A 548 -15.49 -3.88 24.37
C PRO A 548 -14.80 -5.11 24.95
N LYS A 549 -15.01 -6.29 24.36
CA LYS A 549 -14.40 -7.55 24.81
C LYS A 549 -12.90 -7.57 24.46
N VAL A 550 -12.54 -7.16 23.24
CA VAL A 550 -11.16 -7.11 22.79
C VAL A 550 -10.39 -6.05 23.55
N LEU A 551 -10.94 -4.82 23.62
CA LEU A 551 -10.28 -3.71 24.30
C LEU A 551 -10.01 -4.00 25.78
N ALA A 552 -10.98 -4.58 26.49
CA ALA A 552 -10.81 -4.97 27.88
C ALA A 552 -9.71 -6.01 28.09
N HIS A 553 -9.39 -6.82 27.07
CA HIS A 553 -8.40 -7.87 27.13
C HIS A 553 -6.98 -7.33 26.95
N TYR A 554 -6.75 -6.38 26.03
CA TYR A 554 -5.40 -5.89 25.73
C TYR A 554 -5.05 -4.52 26.33
N ALA A 555 -6.03 -3.62 26.52
CA ALA A 555 -5.77 -2.25 26.95
C ALA A 555 -5.51 -2.17 28.47
N ILE A 556 -4.35 -2.68 28.87
CA ILE A 556 -3.92 -2.78 30.27
C ILE A 556 -2.70 -1.88 30.49
N HIS A 557 -2.80 -0.95 31.43
CA HIS A 557 -1.74 0.02 31.75
C HIS A 557 -0.43 -0.67 32.16
N VAL A 558 0.65 -0.44 31.43
CA VAL A 558 1.94 -1.10 31.58
C VAL A 558 2.54 -0.99 32.99
N GLY A 559 2.36 0.18 33.67
CA GLY A 559 2.92 0.43 35.00
C GLY A 559 2.03 0.00 36.17
N THR A 560 0.69 0.00 35.99
CA THR A 560 -0.25 -0.30 37.09
C THR A 560 -0.96 -1.64 36.98
N GLY A 561 -0.93 -2.27 35.79
CA GLY A 561 -1.67 -3.49 35.49
C GLY A 561 -3.20 -3.33 35.48
N LYS A 562 -3.71 -2.09 35.50
CA LYS A 562 -5.16 -1.82 35.48
C LYS A 562 -5.66 -1.69 34.05
N PRO A 563 -6.89 -2.12 33.75
CA PRO A 563 -7.50 -1.90 32.45
C PRO A 563 -7.77 -0.41 32.21
N ILE A 564 -7.89 -0.05 30.94
CA ILE A 564 -8.26 1.31 30.53
C ILE A 564 -9.60 1.70 31.17
N PRO A 565 -9.70 2.89 31.81
CA PRO A 565 -10.94 3.31 32.44
C PRO A 565 -11.98 3.72 31.38
N GLN A 566 -13.26 3.40 31.64
CA GLN A 566 -14.34 3.68 30.73
C GLN A 566 -14.39 5.13 30.24
N PRO A 567 -14.13 6.18 31.08
CA PRO A 567 -14.09 7.55 30.59
C PRO A 567 -13.05 7.81 29.49
N LEU A 568 -11.90 7.13 29.49
CA LEU A 568 -10.93 7.25 28.39
C LEU A 568 -11.44 6.55 27.12
N VAL A 569 -12.10 5.40 27.25
CA VAL A 569 -12.73 4.71 26.12
C VAL A 569 -13.81 5.59 25.48
N ASP A 570 -14.63 6.24 26.31
CA ASP A 570 -15.68 7.15 25.84
C ASP A 570 -15.10 8.37 25.12
N LYS A 571 -13.97 8.91 25.59
CA LYS A 571 -13.24 9.98 24.93
C LYS A 571 -12.67 9.53 23.57
N ILE A 572 -12.11 8.33 23.45
CA ILE A 572 -11.64 7.78 22.16
C ILE A 572 -12.80 7.68 21.18
N LYS A 573 -13.92 7.08 21.60
CA LYS A 573 -15.13 6.96 20.76
C LYS A 573 -15.72 8.29 20.36
N ALA A 574 -15.76 9.25 21.27
CA ALA A 574 -16.25 10.59 21.00
C ALA A 574 -15.35 11.36 20.02
N ALA A 575 -14.04 11.14 20.10
CA ALA A 575 -13.05 11.76 19.21
C ALA A 575 -13.00 11.10 17.82
N ALA A 576 -13.49 9.88 17.64
CA ALA A 576 -13.44 9.15 16.36
C ALA A 576 -14.18 9.89 15.23
N THR A 577 -15.20 10.67 15.53
CA THR A 577 -15.94 11.47 14.55
C THR A 577 -15.49 12.94 14.47
N PHE A 578 -14.41 13.29 15.17
CA PHE A 578 -13.85 14.63 15.13
C PHE A 578 -13.08 14.88 13.85
N ASN A 579 -13.20 16.08 13.27
CA ASN A 579 -12.49 16.52 12.05
C ASN A 579 -12.80 15.68 10.79
N GLN A 580 -13.81 14.82 10.82
CA GLN A 580 -14.13 13.93 9.71
C GLN A 580 -14.63 14.66 8.45
N GLY A 581 -15.19 15.87 8.61
CA GLY A 581 -15.52 16.73 7.47
C GLY A 581 -14.28 17.13 6.69
N TYR A 582 -13.25 17.57 7.39
CA TYR A 582 -11.96 17.90 6.80
C TYR A 582 -11.28 16.68 6.17
N ASP A 583 -11.03 15.64 6.98
CA ASP A 583 -10.28 14.46 6.57
C ASP A 583 -10.91 13.77 5.35
N PHE A 584 -12.24 13.68 5.35
CA PHE A 584 -12.95 13.06 4.24
C PHE A 584 -13.02 13.95 2.99
N THR A 585 -13.11 15.29 3.16
CA THR A 585 -13.11 16.22 2.03
C THR A 585 -11.74 16.26 1.33
N GLU A 586 -10.62 16.24 2.07
CA GLU A 586 -9.28 16.21 1.45
C GLU A 586 -9.04 14.91 0.67
N LEU A 587 -9.56 13.78 1.19
CA LEU A 587 -9.47 12.47 0.55
C LEU A 587 -10.34 12.40 -0.72
N LEU A 588 -11.58 12.88 -0.64
CA LEU A 588 -12.49 13.00 -1.79
C LEU A 588 -11.90 13.90 -2.88
N ALA A 589 -11.29 15.02 -2.48
CA ALA A 589 -10.65 15.93 -3.43
C ALA A 589 -9.51 15.27 -4.20
N ALA A 590 -8.71 14.43 -3.54
CA ALA A 590 -7.67 13.65 -4.20
C ALA A 590 -8.26 12.58 -5.14
N ALA A 591 -9.31 11.87 -4.72
CA ALA A 591 -9.97 10.85 -5.54
C ALA A 591 -10.65 11.45 -6.79
N GLU A 592 -11.31 12.59 -6.62
CA GLU A 592 -11.92 13.31 -7.74
C GLU A 592 -10.85 13.82 -8.70
N LEU A 593 -9.76 14.39 -8.20
CA LEU A 593 -8.66 14.87 -9.03
C LEU A 593 -8.02 13.73 -9.85
N ASP A 594 -7.83 12.55 -9.27
CA ASP A 594 -7.38 11.36 -9.98
C ASP A 594 -8.33 11.01 -11.14
N MET A 595 -9.63 10.95 -10.85
CA MET A 595 -10.62 10.64 -11.90
C MET A 595 -10.66 11.69 -13.00
N GLN A 596 -10.54 12.98 -12.68
CA GLN A 596 -10.54 14.05 -13.68
C GLN A 596 -9.34 13.93 -14.62
N TRP A 597 -8.13 13.65 -14.13
CA TRP A 597 -6.95 13.42 -14.98
C TRP A 597 -7.09 12.20 -15.89
N ASN A 598 -7.63 11.10 -15.38
CA ASN A 598 -7.66 9.83 -16.08
C ASN A 598 -8.93 9.63 -16.95
N THR A 599 -9.87 10.59 -16.93
CA THR A 599 -11.01 10.65 -17.85
C THR A 599 -10.76 11.57 -19.06
N LEU A 600 -9.57 12.14 -19.18
CA LEU A 600 -9.19 12.90 -20.37
C LEU A 600 -9.09 11.98 -21.59
N ALA A 601 -9.70 12.42 -22.70
CA ALA A 601 -9.60 11.73 -24.00
C ALA A 601 -8.25 12.00 -24.67
N ALA A 602 -7.82 11.10 -25.56
CA ALA A 602 -6.52 11.21 -26.24
C ALA A 602 -6.37 12.43 -27.16
N ASP A 603 -7.48 12.99 -27.61
CA ASP A 603 -7.57 14.19 -28.47
C ASP A 603 -7.94 15.46 -27.67
N ALA A 604 -8.07 15.36 -26.34
CA ALA A 604 -8.32 16.51 -25.51
C ALA A 604 -7.14 17.51 -25.58
N PRO A 605 -7.41 18.82 -25.57
CA PRO A 605 -6.35 19.82 -25.46
C PRO A 605 -5.52 19.60 -24.21
N ARG A 606 -4.21 19.81 -24.29
CA ARG A 606 -3.34 19.76 -23.11
C ARG A 606 -3.66 20.94 -22.20
N PRO A 607 -4.15 20.70 -20.97
CA PRO A 607 -4.46 21.78 -20.05
C PRO A 607 -3.17 22.37 -19.44
N ASP A 608 -3.28 23.55 -18.85
CA ASP A 608 -2.34 23.98 -17.81
C ASP A 608 -2.62 23.18 -16.54
N VAL A 609 -1.60 22.66 -15.87
CA VAL A 609 -1.75 21.74 -14.72
C VAL A 609 -2.48 22.40 -13.55
N ASP A 610 -2.09 23.64 -13.22
CA ASP A 610 -2.64 24.35 -12.07
C ASP A 610 -4.08 24.79 -12.33
N ALA A 611 -4.35 25.33 -13.53
CA ALA A 611 -5.70 25.70 -13.96
C ALA A 611 -6.63 24.49 -14.04
N PHE A 612 -6.12 23.35 -14.51
CA PHE A 612 -6.88 22.10 -14.57
C PHE A 612 -7.29 21.62 -13.18
N GLU A 613 -6.37 21.63 -12.22
CA GLU A 613 -6.62 21.23 -10.83
C GLU A 613 -7.73 22.09 -10.21
N VAL A 614 -7.62 23.41 -10.31
CA VAL A 614 -8.63 24.35 -9.80
C VAL A 614 -10.01 24.08 -10.41
N GLU A 615 -10.08 23.92 -11.73
CA GLU A 615 -11.35 23.68 -12.42
C GLU A 615 -11.92 22.28 -12.10
N ALA A 616 -11.05 21.27 -11.95
CA ALA A 616 -11.45 19.92 -11.57
C ALA A 616 -12.09 19.88 -10.18
N LEU A 617 -11.43 20.47 -9.16
CA LEU A 617 -11.94 20.54 -7.81
C LEU A 617 -13.25 21.34 -7.70
N LYS A 618 -13.35 22.45 -8.44
CA LYS A 618 -14.57 23.25 -8.50
C LYS A 618 -15.74 22.48 -9.13
N ARG A 619 -15.49 21.80 -10.24
CA ARG A 619 -16.52 21.02 -10.96
C ARG A 619 -17.08 19.88 -10.10
N THR A 620 -16.26 19.27 -9.27
CA THR A 620 -16.63 18.17 -8.37
C THR A 620 -17.15 18.64 -7.01
N GLY A 621 -17.11 19.96 -6.72
CA GLY A 621 -17.67 20.58 -5.52
C GLY A 621 -16.86 20.39 -4.25
N VAL A 622 -15.56 20.07 -4.39
CA VAL A 622 -14.62 19.86 -3.26
C VAL A 622 -13.61 21.02 -3.10
N ASP A 623 -13.86 22.15 -3.76
CA ASP A 623 -13.02 23.35 -3.76
C ASP A 623 -13.20 24.23 -2.52
N LEU A 624 -13.03 23.65 -1.33
CA LEU A 624 -13.09 24.41 -0.09
C LEU A 624 -11.75 25.14 0.18
N PRO A 625 -11.74 26.49 0.32
CA PRO A 625 -10.49 27.23 0.49
C PRO A 625 -9.64 26.81 1.69
N GLN A 626 -10.28 26.35 2.77
CA GLN A 626 -9.62 25.93 4.01
C GLN A 626 -9.23 24.45 4.02
N VAL A 627 -9.76 23.65 3.07
CA VAL A 627 -9.55 22.21 2.98
C VAL A 627 -8.89 21.88 1.63
N PRO A 628 -7.57 21.98 1.53
CA PRO A 628 -6.86 21.63 0.32
C PRO A 628 -6.95 20.12 0.05
N PRO A 629 -6.80 19.67 -1.21
CA PRO A 629 -6.72 18.24 -1.49
C PRO A 629 -5.52 17.60 -0.79
N ARG A 630 -5.66 16.36 -0.36
CA ARG A 630 -4.59 15.59 0.26
C ARG A 630 -3.33 15.55 -0.58
N TYR A 631 -3.47 15.51 -1.89
CA TYR A 631 -2.40 15.61 -2.88
C TYR A 631 -2.80 16.56 -3.99
N ARG A 632 -1.88 17.47 -4.35
CA ARG A 632 -1.98 18.23 -5.58
C ARG A 632 -1.40 17.43 -6.74
N SER A 633 -1.78 17.77 -7.95
CA SER A 633 -1.28 17.12 -9.17
C SER A 633 0.25 17.01 -9.19
N SER A 634 0.96 18.04 -8.78
CA SER A 634 2.42 18.12 -8.82
C SER A 634 3.17 17.14 -7.91
N TYR A 635 2.52 16.60 -6.87
CA TYR A 635 3.12 15.62 -5.95
C TYR A 635 2.24 14.39 -5.69
N PHE A 636 1.30 14.11 -6.55
CA PHE A 636 0.42 12.96 -6.41
C PHE A 636 1.11 11.66 -6.88
N LEU A 637 2.09 11.19 -6.11
CA LEU A 637 2.89 10.02 -6.43
C LEU A 637 2.05 8.78 -6.75
N HIS A 638 0.94 8.59 -6.02
CA HIS A 638 0.04 7.45 -6.20
C HIS A 638 -0.42 7.29 -7.65
N ILE A 639 -0.84 8.38 -8.30
CA ILE A 639 -1.41 8.30 -9.64
C ILE A 639 -0.34 8.43 -10.75
N TRP A 640 0.77 9.12 -10.50
CA TRP A 640 1.77 9.33 -11.56
C TRP A 640 2.84 8.23 -11.61
N SER A 641 3.09 7.52 -10.50
CA SER A 641 4.15 6.50 -10.43
C SER A 641 3.73 5.19 -9.79
N ASN A 642 2.85 5.19 -8.78
CA ASN A 642 2.57 3.99 -7.96
C ASN A 642 1.37 3.16 -8.42
N GLY A 643 0.93 3.30 -9.68
CA GLY A 643 -0.10 2.43 -10.26
C GLY A 643 -1.53 2.66 -9.77
N TYR A 644 -1.81 3.77 -9.04
CA TYR A 644 -3.16 4.16 -8.59
C TYR A 644 -3.89 5.11 -9.56
N ALA A 645 -3.39 5.31 -10.78
CA ALA A 645 -4.10 6.12 -11.77
C ALA A 645 -5.49 5.53 -12.05
N ALA A 646 -6.53 6.35 -11.95
CA ALA A 646 -7.94 5.97 -11.93
C ALA A 646 -8.28 4.92 -10.85
N GLY A 647 -7.56 4.94 -9.73
CA GLY A 647 -7.67 3.93 -8.68
C GLY A 647 -7.62 4.48 -7.26
N TYR A 648 -7.47 5.79 -7.07
CA TYR A 648 -7.40 6.36 -5.72
C TYR A 648 -8.74 6.31 -4.96
N TYR A 649 -9.86 6.26 -5.68
CA TYR A 649 -11.19 6.06 -5.11
C TYR A 649 -11.33 4.75 -4.30
N ALA A 650 -10.47 3.79 -4.55
CA ALA A 650 -10.53 2.43 -3.98
C ALA A 650 -10.53 2.43 -2.45
N TYR A 651 -9.82 3.37 -1.81
CA TYR A 651 -9.82 3.52 -0.36
C TYR A 651 -11.23 3.81 0.18
N ILE A 652 -11.93 4.76 -0.43
CA ILE A 652 -13.29 5.15 -0.02
C ILE A 652 -14.32 4.08 -0.42
N TRP A 653 -14.12 3.42 -1.56
CA TRP A 653 -14.98 2.33 -2.01
C TRP A 653 -14.92 1.13 -1.05
N ALA A 654 -13.72 0.74 -0.67
CA ALA A 654 -13.53 -0.37 0.26
C ALA A 654 -14.04 -0.03 1.67
N GLU A 655 -13.92 1.22 2.12
CA GLU A 655 -14.50 1.71 3.37
C GLU A 655 -16.04 1.62 3.37
N MET A 656 -16.69 1.89 2.23
CA MET A 656 -18.13 1.65 2.10
C MET A 656 -18.49 0.16 2.26
N LEU A 657 -17.68 -0.74 1.67
CA LEU A 657 -17.88 -2.18 1.82
C LEU A 657 -17.69 -2.63 3.27
N ASP A 658 -16.64 -2.12 3.90
CA ASP A 658 -16.27 -2.42 5.27
C ASP A 658 -17.34 -1.98 6.26
N ASP A 659 -17.67 -0.70 6.29
CA ASP A 659 -18.66 -0.14 7.24
C ASP A 659 -20.03 -0.83 7.11
N ASP A 660 -20.48 -1.11 5.88
CA ASP A 660 -21.74 -1.82 5.67
C ASP A 660 -21.66 -3.30 6.07
N ALA A 661 -20.51 -3.93 5.87
CA ALA A 661 -20.28 -5.30 6.34
C ALA A 661 -20.13 -5.35 7.87
N PHE A 662 -19.49 -4.36 8.49
CA PHE A 662 -19.42 -4.29 9.95
C PHE A 662 -20.79 -4.03 10.60
N ALA A 663 -21.64 -3.23 9.95
CA ALA A 663 -23.04 -3.11 10.35
C ALA A 663 -23.75 -4.48 10.37
N TRP A 664 -23.46 -5.38 9.39
CA TRP A 664 -23.98 -6.74 9.43
C TRP A 664 -23.49 -7.51 10.66
N PHE A 665 -22.20 -7.41 11.03
CA PHE A 665 -21.70 -8.03 12.25
C PHE A 665 -22.45 -7.54 13.48
N THR A 666 -22.64 -6.22 13.60
CA THR A 666 -23.38 -5.61 14.70
C THR A 666 -24.83 -6.10 14.77
N GLU A 667 -25.53 -6.17 13.62
CA GLU A 667 -26.91 -6.67 13.49
C GLU A 667 -27.03 -8.16 13.90
N ASN A 668 -25.94 -8.93 13.83
CA ASN A 668 -25.91 -10.37 14.09
C ASN A 668 -25.12 -10.77 15.37
N GLY A 669 -24.95 -9.84 16.31
CA GLY A 669 -24.35 -10.12 17.62
C GLY A 669 -22.84 -9.88 17.74
N GLY A 670 -22.23 -9.20 16.76
CA GLY A 670 -20.86 -8.69 16.83
C GLY A 670 -19.79 -9.79 16.78
N LEU A 671 -18.85 -9.71 17.72
CA LEU A 671 -17.68 -10.60 17.83
C LEU A 671 -18.12 -12.02 18.26
N THR A 672 -18.53 -12.85 17.32
CA THR A 672 -18.91 -14.24 17.55
C THR A 672 -18.24 -15.18 16.56
N ARG A 673 -17.99 -16.44 16.97
CA ARG A 673 -17.44 -17.47 16.10
C ARG A 673 -18.31 -17.71 14.87
N ALA A 674 -19.62 -17.75 14.99
CA ALA A 674 -20.52 -17.99 13.87
C ALA A 674 -20.42 -16.90 12.79
N ASN A 675 -20.28 -15.64 13.21
CA ASN A 675 -20.08 -14.51 12.29
C ASN A 675 -18.73 -14.58 11.62
N GLY A 676 -17.66 -14.88 12.38
CA GLY A 676 -16.32 -15.07 11.86
C GLY A 676 -16.24 -16.21 10.85
N ASP A 677 -16.81 -17.39 11.17
CA ASP A 677 -16.85 -18.54 10.27
C ASP A 677 -17.55 -18.21 8.95
N LYS A 678 -18.66 -17.45 8.99
CA LYS A 678 -19.36 -17.00 7.78
C LYS A 678 -18.48 -16.03 6.97
N PHE A 679 -17.83 -15.06 7.61
CA PHE A 679 -16.97 -14.09 6.92
C PHE A 679 -15.73 -14.79 6.32
N ARG A 680 -15.09 -15.68 7.07
CA ARG A 680 -14.01 -16.54 6.58
C ARG A 680 -14.44 -17.33 5.35
N ALA A 681 -15.56 -18.06 5.44
CA ALA A 681 -16.02 -18.94 4.37
C ALA A 681 -16.48 -18.22 3.12
N MET A 682 -17.03 -17.00 3.25
CA MET A 682 -17.65 -16.29 2.11
C MET A 682 -16.74 -15.21 1.53
N ILE A 683 -15.79 -14.66 2.31
CA ILE A 683 -14.92 -13.55 1.91
C ILE A 683 -13.44 -13.96 1.97
N LEU A 684 -12.89 -14.17 3.17
CA LEU A 684 -11.43 -14.30 3.38
C LEU A 684 -10.82 -15.51 2.64
N SER A 685 -11.54 -16.64 2.56
CA SER A 685 -11.06 -17.85 1.90
C SER A 685 -11.33 -17.89 0.40
N ARG A 686 -11.82 -16.82 -0.21
CA ARG A 686 -12.30 -16.88 -1.59
C ARG A 686 -11.35 -16.29 -2.62
N GLY A 687 -10.48 -15.36 -2.25
CA GLY A 687 -9.64 -14.67 -3.23
C GLY A 687 -10.46 -14.16 -4.42
N ASN A 688 -9.94 -14.31 -5.62
CA ASN A 688 -10.59 -13.88 -6.86
C ASN A 688 -11.34 -15.02 -7.61
N THR A 689 -11.90 -15.98 -6.88
CA THR A 689 -12.54 -17.17 -7.47
C THR A 689 -13.93 -16.91 -8.06
N GLN A 690 -14.45 -15.70 -7.93
CA GLN A 690 -15.74 -15.29 -8.45
C GLN A 690 -15.81 -13.76 -8.61
N ASP A 691 -16.91 -13.26 -9.19
CA ASP A 691 -17.17 -11.82 -9.23
C ASP A 691 -17.28 -11.27 -7.80
N LEU A 692 -16.46 -10.24 -7.48
CA LEU A 692 -16.32 -9.73 -6.12
C LEU A 692 -17.59 -9.03 -5.63
N ALA A 693 -18.33 -8.36 -6.51
CA ALA A 693 -19.61 -7.75 -6.16
C ALA A 693 -20.68 -8.81 -5.85
N ALA A 694 -20.68 -9.92 -6.60
CA ALA A 694 -21.56 -11.05 -6.30
C ALA A 694 -21.17 -11.74 -4.98
N MET A 695 -19.88 -11.83 -4.69
CA MET A 695 -19.35 -12.36 -3.42
C MET A 695 -19.81 -11.52 -2.23
N TYR A 696 -19.67 -10.20 -2.33
CA TYR A 696 -20.14 -9.26 -1.32
C TYR A 696 -21.67 -9.38 -1.10
N ARG A 697 -22.47 -9.36 -2.19
CA ARG A 697 -23.94 -9.53 -2.11
C ARG A 697 -24.34 -10.86 -1.46
N ALA A 698 -23.61 -11.92 -1.73
CA ALA A 698 -23.89 -13.23 -1.12
C ALA A 698 -23.65 -13.19 0.41
N PHE A 699 -22.62 -12.46 0.87
CA PHE A 699 -22.33 -12.28 2.28
C PHE A 699 -23.35 -11.36 2.96
N ARG A 700 -23.55 -10.16 2.42
CA ARG A 700 -24.37 -9.09 3.03
C ARG A 700 -25.89 -9.26 2.79
N GLY A 701 -26.27 -10.01 1.74
CA GLY A 701 -27.66 -10.17 1.29
C GLY A 701 -28.15 -9.08 0.33
N ARG A 702 -27.33 -8.07 0.03
CA ARG A 702 -27.60 -6.94 -0.86
C ARG A 702 -26.31 -6.25 -1.29
N ASP A 703 -26.40 -5.27 -2.18
CA ASP A 703 -25.29 -4.37 -2.46
C ASP A 703 -24.94 -3.51 -1.25
N ALA A 704 -23.68 -3.05 -1.18
CA ALA A 704 -23.24 -2.14 -0.14
C ALA A 704 -24.01 -0.81 -0.18
N LYS A 705 -24.18 -0.21 0.99
CA LYS A 705 -24.79 1.12 1.17
C LYS A 705 -23.77 2.10 1.71
N ILE A 706 -23.93 3.37 1.34
CA ILE A 706 -23.04 4.45 1.81
C ILE A 706 -23.40 4.98 3.20
N GLU A 707 -24.62 4.72 3.68
CA GLU A 707 -25.11 5.24 4.95
C GLU A 707 -24.27 4.77 6.16
N PRO A 708 -23.83 3.50 6.25
CA PRO A 708 -22.93 3.08 7.32
C PRO A 708 -21.60 3.86 7.33
N LEU A 709 -20.96 4.08 6.17
CA LEU A 709 -19.77 4.90 6.05
C LEU A 709 -20.00 6.32 6.57
N LEU A 710 -21.09 6.96 6.13
CA LEU A 710 -21.44 8.30 6.60
C LEU A 710 -21.73 8.33 8.10
N ALA A 711 -22.35 7.27 8.65
CA ALA A 711 -22.59 7.15 10.08
C ALA A 711 -21.29 7.00 10.88
N ASN A 712 -20.40 6.11 10.45
CA ASN A 712 -19.10 5.86 11.10
C ASN A 712 -18.24 7.14 11.13
N ARG A 713 -18.25 7.89 10.04
CA ARG A 713 -17.57 9.20 9.97
C ARG A 713 -18.36 10.36 10.63
N GLY A 714 -19.51 10.10 11.24
CA GLY A 714 -20.35 11.15 11.86
C GLY A 714 -20.89 12.18 10.85
N LEU A 715 -21.07 11.79 9.59
CA LEU A 715 -21.53 12.63 8.48
C LEU A 715 -23.03 12.42 8.15
N LEU A 716 -23.70 11.46 8.76
CA LEU A 716 -25.17 11.35 8.70
C LEU A 716 -25.80 12.46 9.56
N LYS A 717 -26.72 13.21 8.96
CA LYS A 717 -27.56 14.21 9.66
C LYS A 717 -28.88 13.59 10.06
#